data_c8c662189de676cfffd350d576a5ce75
#
_entry.id   c8c662189de676cfffd350d576a5ce75
#
_cell.length_a   1.000
_cell.length_b   1.000
_cell.length_c   1.000
_cell.angle_alpha   90.00
_cell.angle_beta   90.00
_cell.angle_gamma   90.00
#
_symmetry.space_group_name_H-M   'P 1'
#
loop_
_entity.id
_entity.type
_entity.pdbx_description
1 polymer ?
#
loop_
_entity_poly.entity_id
_entity_poly.type
_entity_poly.pdbx_seq_one_letter_code
_entity_poly.pdbx_strand_id
1 'polypeptide(L)'
;MNIIEYFNGFSQDVQDIIDKFKLRQQVDNLTETNRLGSLLEKFTDENINLSVKPVMQEVTNEDGTKEMVERLPGLDNHTMGTIFEELLRKFNEENNVTEAGEHFTPRDYVRLLGQWAVEPIKDKITDNTYTIYDGACGTGGILTIAQEEIERIANEEGKRVRTSIFGQELQPDTYATCKADLMISGNINKFSYRLGTVDHQYIAFGSSISQDGHAGEKFDFCISNPPFGTPWKEDLKNWGIGDKKEITDPRFFDGVTSFIPDIGDCQMLFLANNISRMKDSPLGTRIVEVHNESSLFNGSAGSGPSNLRKYIIENDLLEAIVAMPEKCFYNTGITTYIWVLTNRKEERRKGYVQLIDATNICTPLKKNLGEKNCETTDSDIAKILKLLTDFKECPESKIFKNEEFGYWQVPVLRPKRNENGDIVLKKGKPVMTKSRTEFEQVPLLYSGGINAYLQNEVKPFDPEVEFDEPIIGYDICFTKYFYKPVILRTSDQILDDIKNISNEINLLNNEISITISKGLNDDVKYVETGVFWQPTMPEHWEVKKLRYVLTRLQRKREPNSDLLICSNSGKVNKRGDNKLGLVANDDNIYQGVKAGDLLIHGMDTWHGAIAISNYDGMCTPVVHVCDTDQNKEFIAYYLRNMAVGKVFKIISNGVRQNTSDFRCWDKLAVIPIVLPPKEEQDRIVDFINKKRTTIEMLTIKLQQEVEHLKEYNQRIVFDLVTGQNKLN
;
A
#
# COMPACT_ATOMS: atom_id res chain seq x y z
N MET A 1 34.91 16.10 27.96
CA MET A 1 34.12 16.98 27.05
C MET A 1 32.65 16.58 27.24
N ASN A 2 31.81 17.53 27.60
CA ASN A 2 30.37 17.27 27.74
C ASN A 2 29.76 17.18 26.33
N ILE A 3 28.82 16.22 26.08
CA ILE A 3 28.18 16.05 24.76
C ILE A 3 27.49 17.35 24.30
N ILE A 4 26.93 18.12 25.25
CA ILE A 4 26.30 19.42 24.93
C ILE A 4 27.33 20.44 24.47
N GLU A 5 28.54 20.48 25.08
CA GLU A 5 29.65 21.34 24.64
C GLU A 5 30.15 20.92 23.23
N TYR A 6 30.17 19.61 22.97
CA TYR A 6 30.50 19.09 21.65
C TYR A 6 29.49 19.56 20.59
N PHE A 7 28.21 19.53 20.88
CA PHE A 7 27.17 20.06 19.99
C PHE A 7 27.32 21.54 19.70
N ASN A 8 27.76 22.34 20.69
CA ASN A 8 27.99 23.76 20.50
C ASN A 8 29.20 24.10 19.59
N GLY A 9 30.08 23.12 19.35
CA GLY A 9 31.23 23.26 18.46
C GLY A 9 30.93 23.15 16.98
N PHE A 10 29.70 22.72 16.59
CA PHE A 10 29.31 22.61 15.20
C PHE A 10 28.92 23.96 14.57
N SER A 11 28.87 24.00 13.24
CA SER A 11 28.35 25.16 12.49
C SER A 11 26.88 25.44 12.82
N GLN A 12 26.44 26.68 12.53
CA GLN A 12 25.06 27.10 12.81
C GLN A 12 24.04 26.18 12.13
N ASP A 13 24.30 25.70 10.91
CA ASP A 13 23.43 24.79 10.19
C ASP A 13 23.29 23.43 10.91
N VAL A 14 24.40 22.90 11.43
CA VAL A 14 24.36 21.64 12.21
C VAL A 14 23.68 21.86 13.56
N GLN A 15 23.87 23.03 14.18
CA GLN A 15 23.16 23.37 15.43
C GLN A 15 21.64 23.49 15.20
N ASP A 16 21.20 24.05 14.07
CA ASP A 16 19.79 24.10 13.70
C ASP A 16 19.20 22.67 13.57
N ILE A 17 19.93 21.75 12.95
CA ILE A 17 19.55 20.33 12.86
C ILE A 17 19.43 19.70 14.25
N ILE A 18 20.44 19.91 15.12
CA ILE A 18 20.46 19.40 16.50
C ILE A 18 19.25 19.90 17.30
N ASP A 19 18.91 21.19 17.14
CA ASP A 19 17.81 21.83 17.85
C ASP A 19 16.44 21.34 17.34
N LYS A 20 16.26 21.14 16.03
CA LYS A 20 15.05 20.58 15.43
C LYS A 20 14.81 19.13 15.86
N PHE A 21 15.84 18.30 15.93
CA PHE A 21 15.78 16.96 16.51
C PHE A 21 15.63 16.94 18.03
N LYS A 22 15.72 18.10 18.70
CA LYS A 22 15.70 18.21 20.16
C LYS A 22 16.76 17.32 20.82
N LEU A 23 17.91 17.11 20.17
CA LEU A 23 18.92 16.17 20.66
C LEU A 23 19.45 16.54 22.04
N ARG A 24 19.54 17.85 22.37
CA ARG A 24 19.95 18.30 23.72
C ARG A 24 19.01 17.78 24.79
N GLN A 25 17.71 17.88 24.58
CA GLN A 25 16.68 17.38 25.49
C GLN A 25 16.70 15.84 25.59
N GLN A 26 16.96 15.15 24.45
CA GLN A 26 17.08 13.68 24.46
C GLN A 26 18.31 13.22 25.25
N VAL A 27 19.45 13.93 25.17
CA VAL A 27 20.65 13.65 26.00
C VAL A 27 20.31 13.79 27.49
N ASP A 28 19.58 14.85 27.88
CA ASP A 28 19.15 15.04 29.25
C ASP A 28 18.25 13.90 29.73
N ASN A 29 17.20 13.56 28.95
CA ASN A 29 16.26 12.46 29.24
C ASN A 29 16.99 11.11 29.38
N LEU A 30 17.92 10.82 28.47
CA LEU A 30 18.71 9.58 28.49
C LEU A 30 19.69 9.54 29.68
N THR A 31 20.19 10.69 30.10
CA THR A 31 21.04 10.83 31.28
C THR A 31 20.24 10.57 32.56
N GLU A 32 19.07 11.20 32.70
CA GLU A 32 18.18 11.04 33.85
C GLU A 32 17.70 9.58 33.97
N THR A 33 17.46 8.90 32.86
CA THR A 33 17.04 7.49 32.84
C THR A 33 18.21 6.50 32.88
N ASN A 34 19.46 6.98 33.00
CA ASN A 34 20.69 6.19 33.00
C ASN A 34 20.84 5.26 31.78
N ARG A 35 20.39 5.72 30.60
CA ARG A 35 20.43 4.97 29.33
C ARG A 35 21.46 5.50 28.32
N LEU A 36 21.99 6.71 28.55
CA LEU A 36 22.90 7.36 27.62
C LEU A 36 24.18 6.54 27.37
N GLY A 37 24.76 5.96 28.46
CA GLY A 37 25.95 5.12 28.34
C GLY A 37 25.73 3.91 27.45
N SER A 38 24.65 3.16 27.70
CA SER A 38 24.30 1.97 26.91
C SER A 38 23.98 2.31 25.44
N LEU A 39 23.42 3.49 25.17
CA LEU A 39 23.19 3.95 23.79
C LEU A 39 24.54 4.22 23.08
N LEU A 40 25.46 4.93 23.75
CA LEU A 40 26.78 5.22 23.19
C LEU A 40 27.58 3.93 22.93
N GLU A 41 27.56 2.96 23.86
CA GLU A 41 28.17 1.65 23.66
C GLU A 41 27.63 0.94 22.42
N LYS A 42 26.32 1.02 22.13
CA LYS A 42 25.73 0.45 20.92
C LYS A 42 26.22 1.12 19.64
N PHE A 43 26.29 2.44 19.63
CA PHE A 43 26.76 3.17 18.44
C PHE A 43 28.28 3.05 18.20
N THR A 44 29.05 2.73 19.23
CA THR A 44 30.50 2.51 19.15
C THR A 44 30.89 1.04 19.14
N ASP A 45 29.93 0.13 18.97
CA ASP A 45 30.18 -1.31 18.86
C ASP A 45 31.08 -1.59 17.65
N GLU A 46 32.10 -2.42 17.84
CA GLU A 46 33.09 -2.73 16.80
C GLU A 46 32.50 -3.44 15.58
N ASN A 47 31.28 -3.96 15.66
CA ASN A 47 30.55 -4.61 14.57
C ASN A 47 29.63 -3.65 13.82
N ILE A 48 29.59 -2.38 14.18
CA ILE A 48 28.79 -1.34 13.53
C ILE A 48 29.73 -0.33 12.87
N ASN A 49 29.58 -0.16 11.55
CA ASN A 49 30.25 0.91 10.81
C ASN A 49 29.21 1.87 10.24
N LEU A 50 29.12 3.08 10.78
CA LEU A 50 28.26 4.15 10.27
C LEU A 50 29.06 5.16 9.39
N SER A 51 30.30 4.84 9.03
CA SER A 51 31.16 5.68 8.21
C SER A 51 31.04 5.30 6.72
N VAL A 52 31.23 6.29 5.85
CA VAL A 52 31.36 6.07 4.40
C VAL A 52 32.59 5.23 4.05
N LYS A 53 33.61 5.22 4.93
CA LYS A 53 34.83 4.46 4.72
C LYS A 53 34.72 3.05 5.33
N PRO A 54 35.19 2.02 4.63
CA PRO A 54 35.23 0.68 5.20
C PRO A 54 36.20 0.60 6.39
N VAL A 55 35.92 -0.27 7.33
CA VAL A 55 36.83 -0.60 8.43
C VAL A 55 37.77 -1.69 7.95
N MET A 56 39.03 -1.39 7.90
CA MET A 56 40.09 -2.31 7.48
C MET A 56 40.70 -3.02 8.68
N GLN A 57 41.03 -4.30 8.53
CA GLN A 57 41.71 -5.09 9.54
C GLN A 57 42.98 -5.73 8.95
N GLU A 58 44.10 -5.63 9.68
CA GLU A 58 45.32 -6.32 9.32
C GLU A 58 45.20 -7.82 9.66
N VAL A 59 45.31 -8.66 8.66
CA VAL A 59 45.32 -10.12 8.82
C VAL A 59 46.70 -10.65 8.41
N THR A 60 47.25 -11.53 9.25
CA THR A 60 48.51 -12.19 8.93
C THR A 60 48.21 -13.55 8.28
N ASN A 61 48.63 -13.73 7.06
CA ASN A 61 48.46 -14.97 6.30
C ASN A 61 49.35 -16.08 6.84
N GLU A 62 49.11 -17.31 6.44
CA GLU A 62 49.89 -18.51 6.88
C GLU A 62 51.38 -18.44 6.49
N ASP A 63 51.72 -17.66 5.47
CA ASP A 63 53.09 -17.39 5.02
C ASP A 63 53.80 -16.25 5.76
N GLY A 64 53.14 -15.64 6.77
CA GLY A 64 53.64 -14.52 7.56
C GLY A 64 53.53 -13.17 6.90
N THR A 65 52.92 -13.04 5.72
CA THR A 65 52.64 -11.77 5.08
C THR A 65 51.41 -11.10 5.74
N LYS A 66 51.48 -9.77 5.88
CA LYS A 66 50.41 -8.95 6.44
C LYS A 66 49.62 -8.32 5.32
N GLU A 67 48.30 -8.52 5.33
CA GLU A 67 47.40 -7.94 4.36
C GLU A 67 46.25 -7.18 5.08
N MET A 68 45.85 -6.04 4.50
CA MET A 68 44.71 -5.27 4.99
C MET A 68 43.46 -5.77 4.28
N VAL A 69 42.56 -6.43 5.02
CA VAL A 69 41.27 -6.91 4.51
C VAL A 69 40.14 -6.04 5.05
N GLU A 70 39.10 -5.91 4.26
CA GLU A 70 37.88 -5.21 4.69
C GLU A 70 37.13 -6.06 5.72
N ARG A 71 36.99 -5.50 6.94
CA ARG A 71 36.23 -6.15 8.02
C ARG A 71 34.76 -5.76 7.99
N LEU A 72 34.48 -4.47 7.78
CA LEU A 72 33.11 -3.97 7.65
C LEU A 72 33.03 -3.03 6.46
N PRO A 73 32.04 -3.16 5.58
CA PRO A 73 31.83 -2.27 4.46
C PRO A 73 31.57 -0.82 4.93
N GLY A 74 31.95 0.13 4.09
CA GLY A 74 31.51 1.50 4.24
C GLY A 74 30.03 1.64 3.88
N LEU A 75 29.33 2.54 4.52
CA LEU A 75 27.96 2.90 4.18
C LEU A 75 27.96 4.06 3.20
N ASP A 76 27.69 3.81 1.93
CA ASP A 76 27.42 4.89 0.99
C ASP A 76 26.06 5.56 1.27
N ASN A 77 25.85 6.74 0.69
CA ASN A 77 24.62 7.51 0.91
C ASN A 77 23.36 6.74 0.48
N HIS A 78 23.45 5.92 -0.57
CA HIS A 78 22.34 5.09 -1.05
C HIS A 78 21.95 4.02 -0.01
N THR A 79 22.95 3.31 0.51
CA THR A 79 22.77 2.29 1.55
C THR A 79 22.23 2.90 2.85
N MET A 80 22.79 4.06 3.26
CA MET A 80 22.32 4.78 4.44
C MET A 80 20.86 5.22 4.28
N GLY A 81 20.47 5.77 3.14
CA GLY A 81 19.09 6.14 2.85
C GLY A 81 18.14 4.92 2.91
N THR A 82 18.54 3.77 2.36
CA THR A 82 17.74 2.53 2.40
C THR A 82 17.57 2.03 3.84
N ILE A 83 18.62 2.06 4.65
CA ILE A 83 18.56 1.69 6.09
C ILE A 83 17.60 2.64 6.83
N PHE A 84 17.68 3.93 6.56
CA PHE A 84 16.84 4.93 7.20
C PHE A 84 15.36 4.76 6.82
N GLU A 85 15.03 4.54 5.56
CA GLU A 85 13.68 4.23 5.10
C GLU A 85 13.11 2.99 5.80
N GLU A 86 13.91 1.93 5.91
CA GLU A 86 13.48 0.69 6.58
C GLU A 86 13.26 0.87 8.08
N LEU A 87 14.11 1.68 8.75
CA LEU A 87 13.93 2.03 10.16
C LEU A 87 12.65 2.83 10.39
N LEU A 88 12.38 3.82 9.55
CA LEU A 88 11.16 4.61 9.64
C LEU A 88 9.91 3.77 9.35
N ARG A 89 9.95 2.90 8.35
CA ARG A 89 8.88 1.96 8.05
C ARG A 89 8.54 1.10 9.28
N LYS A 90 9.56 0.50 9.90
CA LYS A 90 9.38 -0.30 11.11
C LYS A 90 8.85 0.52 12.28
N PHE A 91 9.36 1.72 12.46
CA PHE A 91 8.90 2.61 13.52
C PHE A 91 7.42 2.98 13.36
N ASN A 92 6.99 3.28 12.13
CA ASN A 92 5.59 3.59 11.83
C ASN A 92 4.67 2.38 12.01
N GLU A 93 5.10 1.18 11.58
CA GLU A 93 4.36 -0.08 11.80
C GLU A 93 4.18 -0.39 13.30
N GLU A 94 5.22 -0.19 14.12
CA GLU A 94 5.20 -0.48 15.56
C GLU A 94 4.34 0.52 16.34
N ASN A 95 4.26 1.77 15.90
CA ASN A 95 3.56 2.83 16.62
C ASN A 95 2.15 3.14 16.08
N ASN A 96 1.66 2.39 15.08
CA ASN A 96 0.34 2.61 14.44
C ASN A 96 0.11 4.07 13.98
N VAL A 97 1.17 4.76 13.56
CA VAL A 97 1.06 6.13 13.04
C VAL A 97 0.48 6.04 11.63
N THR A 98 -0.84 6.25 11.53
CA THR A 98 -1.60 6.14 10.29
C THR A 98 -2.18 7.48 9.88
N GLU A 99 -1.37 8.47 9.55
CA GLU A 99 -1.88 9.60 8.77
C GLU A 99 -1.49 9.38 7.29
N ALA A 100 -2.51 9.28 6.44
CA ALA A 100 -2.33 9.12 5.01
C ALA A 100 -1.72 10.42 4.45
N GLY A 101 -0.56 10.33 3.79
CA GLY A 101 0.08 11.47 3.10
C GLY A 101 1.42 11.92 3.67
N GLU A 102 1.80 11.56 4.90
CA GLU A 102 3.07 12.00 5.51
C GLU A 102 4.24 11.03 5.26
N HIS A 103 4.20 10.21 4.20
CA HIS A 103 5.10 9.06 4.10
C HIS A 103 6.01 9.10 2.89
N PHE A 104 7.19 8.47 3.10
CA PHE A 104 8.24 8.31 2.09
C PHE A 104 7.72 7.82 0.76
N THR A 105 8.03 8.56 -0.28
CA THR A 105 7.81 8.11 -1.64
C THR A 105 8.80 7.00 -1.96
N PRO A 106 8.36 5.80 -2.37
CA PRO A 106 9.25 4.69 -2.70
C PRO A 106 10.26 5.07 -3.77
N ARG A 107 11.50 4.59 -3.67
CA ARG A 107 12.61 4.97 -4.57
C ARG A 107 12.34 4.62 -6.03
N ASP A 108 11.72 3.49 -6.30
CA ASP A 108 11.30 3.09 -7.65
C ASP A 108 10.35 4.13 -8.25
N TYR A 109 9.44 4.65 -7.43
CA TYR A 109 8.49 5.68 -7.84
C TYR A 109 9.18 7.04 -8.06
N VAL A 110 10.10 7.42 -7.18
CA VAL A 110 10.86 8.68 -7.34
C VAL A 110 11.73 8.68 -8.60
N ARG A 111 12.35 7.54 -8.93
CA ARG A 111 13.10 7.39 -10.18
C ARG A 111 12.20 7.59 -11.40
N LEU A 112 10.98 7.05 -11.36
CA LEU A 112 9.99 7.28 -12.41
C LEU A 112 9.69 8.78 -12.56
N LEU A 113 9.42 9.50 -11.45
CA LEU A 113 9.15 10.95 -11.48
C LEU A 113 10.33 11.75 -12.05
N GLY A 114 11.56 11.44 -11.63
CA GLY A 114 12.78 12.08 -12.13
C GLY A 114 12.99 11.86 -13.63
N GLN A 115 12.81 10.63 -14.10
CA GLN A 115 12.92 10.30 -15.53
C GLN A 115 11.82 11.00 -16.36
N TRP A 116 10.62 11.12 -15.83
CA TRP A 116 9.51 11.83 -16.50
C TRP A 116 9.74 13.33 -16.62
N ALA A 117 10.47 13.90 -15.68
CA ALA A 117 10.83 15.30 -15.72
C ALA A 117 11.84 15.61 -16.86
N VAL A 118 12.77 14.71 -17.16
CA VAL A 118 13.88 15.00 -18.04
C VAL A 118 13.88 14.23 -19.37
N GLU A 119 13.51 12.95 -19.38
CA GLU A 119 13.60 12.10 -20.58
C GLU A 119 12.85 12.66 -21.80
N PRO A 120 11.63 13.24 -21.67
CA PRO A 120 10.92 13.81 -22.81
C PRO A 120 11.58 15.05 -23.43
N ILE A 121 12.54 15.66 -22.74
CA ILE A 121 13.21 16.91 -23.18
C ILE A 121 14.74 16.80 -23.18
N LYS A 122 15.29 15.59 -23.09
CA LYS A 122 16.74 15.37 -22.98
C LYS A 122 17.56 15.95 -24.13
N ASP A 123 16.98 15.97 -25.32
CA ASP A 123 17.55 16.60 -26.52
C ASP A 123 17.64 18.13 -26.44
N LYS A 124 16.79 18.77 -25.60
CA LYS A 124 16.76 20.23 -25.38
C LYS A 124 17.64 20.69 -24.23
N ILE A 125 18.13 19.75 -23.42
CA ILE A 125 19.04 20.06 -22.31
C ILE A 125 20.41 20.48 -22.87
N THR A 126 21.00 21.51 -22.28
CA THR A 126 22.31 22.07 -22.66
C THR A 126 23.24 22.07 -21.45
N ASP A 127 24.53 22.33 -21.69
CA ASP A 127 25.52 22.52 -20.63
C ASP A 127 25.14 23.73 -19.75
N ASN A 128 24.49 23.47 -18.63
CA ASN A 128 23.96 24.50 -17.74
C ASN A 128 23.77 23.99 -16.30
N THR A 129 23.38 24.90 -15.42
CA THR A 129 22.90 24.57 -14.09
C THR A 129 21.37 24.67 -14.08
N TYR A 130 20.70 23.58 -13.70
CA TYR A 130 19.25 23.50 -13.57
C TYR A 130 18.82 23.45 -12.13
N THR A 131 17.63 23.97 -11.83
CA THR A 131 17.08 24.04 -10.49
C THR A 131 15.92 23.06 -10.35
N ILE A 132 15.92 22.29 -9.24
CA ILE A 132 14.89 21.34 -8.87
C ILE A 132 14.23 21.83 -7.60
N TYR A 133 12.91 21.80 -7.54
CA TYR A 133 12.11 22.24 -6.40
C TYR A 133 11.10 21.17 -5.96
N ASP A 134 11.00 21.01 -4.63
CA ASP A 134 9.96 20.21 -3.99
C ASP A 134 9.38 20.96 -2.79
N GLY A 135 8.11 21.38 -2.91
CA GLY A 135 7.40 22.15 -1.86
C GLY A 135 6.93 21.30 -0.67
N ALA A 136 7.05 19.97 -0.74
CA ALA A 136 6.76 19.03 0.33
C ALA A 136 7.87 17.98 0.41
N CYS A 137 9.12 18.46 0.58
CA CYS A 137 10.30 17.67 0.27
C CYS A 137 10.57 16.52 1.24
N GLY A 138 9.86 16.46 2.35
CA GLY A 138 10.07 15.40 3.32
C GLY A 138 11.53 15.32 3.75
N THR A 139 12.11 14.15 3.68
CA THR A 139 13.55 13.90 3.95
C THR A 139 14.45 14.21 2.76
N GLY A 140 13.92 14.74 1.67
CA GLY A 140 14.69 15.12 0.48
C GLY A 140 14.93 13.99 -0.54
N GLY A 141 14.31 12.83 -0.35
CA GLY A 141 14.49 11.68 -1.23
C GLY A 141 14.12 11.96 -2.69
N ILE A 142 13.05 12.71 -2.96
CA ILE A 142 12.68 13.12 -4.33
C ILE A 142 13.77 14.03 -4.91
N LEU A 143 14.25 15.01 -4.16
CA LEU A 143 15.24 15.97 -4.62
C LEU A 143 16.56 15.29 -5.02
N THR A 144 17.06 14.39 -4.17
CA THR A 144 18.36 13.71 -4.41
C THR A 144 18.29 12.73 -5.57
N ILE A 145 17.26 11.89 -5.64
CA ILE A 145 17.11 10.90 -6.72
C ILE A 145 16.78 11.58 -8.06
N ALA A 146 15.93 12.63 -8.05
CA ALA A 146 15.66 13.39 -9.26
C ALA A 146 16.95 14.08 -9.78
N GLN A 147 17.78 14.61 -8.88
CA GLN A 147 19.09 15.14 -9.23
C GLN A 147 19.96 14.09 -9.93
N GLU A 148 20.10 12.92 -9.32
CA GLU A 148 20.89 11.81 -9.88
C GLU A 148 20.38 11.40 -11.28
N GLU A 149 19.07 11.26 -11.45
CA GLU A 149 18.48 10.87 -12.73
C GLU A 149 18.64 11.95 -13.83
N ILE A 150 18.45 13.23 -13.49
CA ILE A 150 18.64 14.34 -14.43
C ILE A 150 20.11 14.43 -14.87
N GLU A 151 21.04 14.35 -13.94
CA GLU A 151 22.48 14.40 -14.24
C GLU A 151 22.94 13.16 -15.02
N ARG A 152 22.40 11.97 -14.70
CA ARG A 152 22.68 10.72 -15.43
C ARG A 152 22.23 10.81 -16.89
N ILE A 153 20.96 11.16 -17.12
CA ILE A 153 20.40 11.25 -18.50
C ILE A 153 21.13 12.32 -19.30
N ALA A 154 21.43 13.47 -18.71
CA ALA A 154 22.18 14.52 -19.37
C ALA A 154 23.60 14.07 -19.75
N ASN A 155 24.29 13.33 -18.85
CA ASN A 155 25.62 12.76 -19.12
C ASN A 155 25.58 11.73 -20.26
N GLU A 156 24.54 10.88 -20.33
CA GLU A 156 24.33 9.94 -21.43
C GLU A 156 24.17 10.65 -22.79
N GLU A 157 23.53 11.83 -22.79
CA GLU A 157 23.43 12.70 -23.97
C GLU A 157 24.71 13.55 -24.23
N GLY A 158 25.77 13.31 -23.47
CA GLY A 158 27.06 14.03 -23.58
C GLY A 158 27.03 15.47 -23.10
N LYS A 159 26.09 15.83 -22.22
CA LYS A 159 25.92 17.17 -21.66
C LYS A 159 26.55 17.28 -20.26
N ARG A 160 27.12 18.44 -19.95
CA ARG A 160 27.65 18.77 -18.62
C ARG A 160 26.62 19.55 -17.83
N VAL A 161 25.72 18.83 -17.20
CA VAL A 161 24.68 19.41 -16.36
C VAL A 161 25.11 19.41 -14.89
N ARG A 162 24.75 20.47 -14.19
CA ARG A 162 24.74 20.53 -12.72
C ARG A 162 23.33 20.86 -12.29
N THR A 163 22.96 20.39 -11.12
CA THR A 163 21.64 20.68 -10.54
C THR A 163 21.80 21.38 -9.20
N SER A 164 20.87 22.27 -8.90
CA SER A 164 20.71 22.90 -7.60
C SER A 164 19.32 22.54 -7.07
N ILE A 165 19.26 22.00 -5.86
CA ILE A 165 18.04 21.52 -5.25
C ILE A 165 17.50 22.54 -4.26
N PHE A 166 16.18 22.71 -4.26
CA PHE A 166 15.42 23.60 -3.37
C PHE A 166 14.24 22.81 -2.81
N GLY A 167 13.97 22.96 -1.54
CA GLY A 167 12.86 22.27 -0.89
C GLY A 167 12.26 23.06 0.24
N GLN A 168 11.08 22.66 0.65
CA GLN A 168 10.44 23.19 1.85
C GLN A 168 9.74 22.08 2.60
N GLU A 169 9.85 22.07 3.94
CA GLU A 169 9.30 21.05 4.80
C GLU A 169 8.71 21.67 6.09
N LEU A 170 7.50 21.23 6.43
CA LEU A 170 6.73 21.70 7.58
C LEU A 170 7.17 21.00 8.88
N GLN A 171 7.47 19.70 8.83
CA GLN A 171 7.77 18.90 10.01
C GLN A 171 9.23 19.09 10.44
N PRO A 172 9.50 19.47 11.73
CA PRO A 172 10.85 19.79 12.19
C PRO A 172 11.85 18.63 12.03
N ASP A 173 11.41 17.41 12.37
CA ASP A 173 12.27 16.23 12.36
C ASP A 173 12.62 15.81 10.91
N THR A 174 11.64 15.89 10.02
CA THR A 174 11.79 15.58 8.60
C THR A 174 12.68 16.62 7.90
N TYR A 175 12.46 17.91 8.20
CA TYR A 175 13.31 19.00 7.73
C TYR A 175 14.78 18.82 8.18
N ALA A 176 14.99 18.50 9.48
CA ALA A 176 16.33 18.29 10.02
C ALA A 176 17.02 17.09 9.35
N THR A 177 16.27 16.02 9.09
CA THR A 177 16.76 14.85 8.35
C THR A 177 17.19 15.23 6.93
N CYS A 178 16.33 15.96 6.20
CA CYS A 178 16.64 16.43 4.85
C CYS A 178 17.94 17.25 4.83
N LYS A 179 18.09 18.24 5.74
CA LYS A 179 19.31 19.05 5.83
C LYS A 179 20.54 18.21 6.16
N ALA A 180 20.41 17.27 7.10
CA ALA A 180 21.53 16.41 7.50
C ALA A 180 22.00 15.53 6.33
N ASP A 181 21.07 14.91 5.61
CA ASP A 181 21.38 14.05 4.46
C ASP A 181 22.06 14.82 3.33
N LEU A 182 21.54 16.01 3.00
CA LEU A 182 22.14 16.87 1.99
C LEU A 182 23.52 17.42 2.39
N MET A 183 23.77 17.63 3.68
CA MET A 183 25.10 18.01 4.19
C MET A 183 26.09 16.85 4.09
N ILE A 184 25.68 15.65 4.46
CA ILE A 184 26.52 14.44 4.42
C ILE A 184 26.86 14.10 2.96
N SER A 185 25.91 14.21 2.04
CA SER A 185 26.12 13.97 0.61
C SER A 185 27.00 15.02 -0.07
N GLY A 186 27.34 16.11 0.65
CA GLY A 186 28.14 17.21 0.14
C GLY A 186 27.42 18.13 -0.84
N ASN A 187 26.11 17.98 -0.98
CA ASN A 187 25.29 18.77 -1.90
C ASN A 187 25.10 20.21 -1.44
N ILE A 188 25.02 20.47 -0.14
CA ILE A 188 24.91 21.84 0.41
C ILE A 188 26.27 22.59 0.34
N ASN A 189 27.39 21.92 0.63
CA ASN A 189 28.69 22.58 0.75
C ASN A 189 29.33 23.04 -0.57
N LYS A 190 28.92 22.53 -1.72
CA LYS A 190 29.47 22.91 -3.02
C LYS A 190 29.04 24.29 -3.51
N PHE A 191 27.95 24.85 -2.98
CA PHE A 191 27.35 26.09 -3.47
C PHE A 191 27.46 27.28 -2.52
N SER A 192 27.40 27.09 -1.19
CA SER A 192 27.47 28.18 -0.19
C SER A 192 28.74 29.01 -0.27
N TYR A 193 29.85 28.41 -0.68
CA TYR A 193 31.15 29.10 -0.78
C TYR A 193 31.35 29.92 -2.06
N ARG A 194 30.54 29.76 -3.11
CA ARG A 194 30.77 30.43 -4.39
C ARG A 194 29.94 31.71 -4.60
N LEU A 195 28.83 31.92 -3.92
CA LEU A 195 27.93 33.06 -4.16
C LEU A 195 28.10 34.22 -3.17
N GLY A 196 28.84 34.08 -2.08
CA GLY A 196 29.14 35.19 -1.18
C GLY A 196 27.95 35.89 -0.53
N THR A 197 26.74 35.28 -0.62
CA THR A 197 25.50 35.79 -0.04
C THR A 197 24.92 34.79 0.93
N VAL A 198 24.85 35.21 2.18
CA VAL A 198 24.52 34.38 3.37
C VAL A 198 23.05 33.96 3.47
N ASP A 199 22.20 34.29 2.49
CA ASP A 199 20.75 34.28 2.69
C ASP A 199 19.92 33.26 1.84
N HIS A 200 20.54 32.38 1.07
CA HIS A 200 19.75 31.39 0.33
C HIS A 200 19.66 30.06 1.11
N GLN A 201 18.58 29.89 1.84
CA GLN A 201 18.21 28.60 2.40
C GLN A 201 17.71 27.70 1.27
N TYR A 202 18.51 26.72 0.86
CA TYR A 202 18.11 25.73 -0.14
C TYR A 202 16.94 24.87 0.35
N ILE A 203 16.91 24.53 1.63
CA ILE A 203 15.78 23.87 2.28
C ILE A 203 15.20 24.84 3.31
N ALA A 204 13.97 25.25 3.09
CA ALA A 204 13.22 26.15 3.98
C ALA A 204 12.38 25.35 4.98
N PHE A 205 12.30 25.87 6.21
CA PHE A 205 11.43 25.33 7.24
C PHE A 205 10.11 26.09 7.27
N GLY A 206 8.98 25.38 7.32
CA GLY A 206 7.64 25.93 7.43
C GLY A 206 6.70 25.49 6.31
N SER A 207 5.47 25.93 6.35
CA SER A 207 4.46 25.58 5.35
C SER A 207 4.72 26.28 4.02
N SER A 208 4.82 25.50 2.94
CA SER A 208 4.91 26.00 1.55
C SER A 208 3.67 26.79 1.13
N ILE A 209 2.55 26.58 1.82
CA ILE A 209 1.29 27.27 1.55
C ILE A 209 1.32 28.67 2.15
N SER A 210 1.56 28.79 3.46
CA SER A 210 1.41 30.06 4.20
C SER A 210 2.72 30.76 4.58
N GLN A 211 3.86 30.08 4.48
CA GLN A 211 5.18 30.59 4.90
C GLN A 211 6.20 30.35 3.80
N ASP A 212 5.98 30.93 2.63
CA ASP A 212 6.78 30.74 1.43
C ASP A 212 8.26 31.09 1.64
N GLY A 213 9.11 30.07 1.84
CA GLY A 213 10.56 30.24 2.02
C GLY A 213 11.32 30.51 0.71
N HIS A 214 10.68 30.41 -0.43
CA HIS A 214 11.26 30.60 -1.77
C HIS A 214 10.50 31.66 -2.58
N ALA A 215 9.98 32.70 -1.92
CA ALA A 215 9.18 33.73 -2.54
C ALA A 215 9.91 34.36 -3.75
N GLY A 216 9.22 34.38 -4.90
CA GLY A 216 9.74 34.96 -6.15
C GLY A 216 10.71 34.05 -6.93
N GLU A 217 11.21 32.96 -6.35
CA GLU A 217 12.07 32.00 -7.06
C GLU A 217 11.32 31.22 -8.15
N LYS A 218 12.00 30.87 -9.23
CA LYS A 218 11.49 30.10 -10.34
C LYS A 218 12.42 28.93 -10.62
N PHE A 219 11.83 27.78 -10.98
CA PHE A 219 12.59 26.52 -11.10
C PHE A 219 12.43 25.88 -12.47
N ASP A 220 13.42 25.08 -12.90
CA ASP A 220 13.37 24.34 -14.15
C ASP A 220 12.53 23.07 -14.01
N PHE A 221 12.62 22.43 -12.86
CA PHE A 221 11.89 21.20 -12.52
C PHE A 221 11.20 21.38 -11.16
N CYS A 222 9.91 21.10 -11.10
CA CYS A 222 9.17 20.97 -9.84
C CYS A 222 8.69 19.51 -9.75
N ILE A 223 9.21 18.76 -8.78
CA ILE A 223 8.91 17.33 -8.64
C ILE A 223 8.48 17.11 -7.19
N SER A 224 7.22 16.78 -6.98
CA SER A 224 6.65 16.73 -5.62
C SER A 224 5.69 15.58 -5.44
N ASN A 225 5.62 15.07 -4.22
CA ASN A 225 4.54 14.23 -3.73
C ASN A 225 3.93 14.91 -2.50
N PRO A 226 3.06 15.92 -2.68
CA PRO A 226 2.46 16.65 -1.57
C PRO A 226 1.47 15.79 -0.78
N PRO A 227 1.17 16.14 0.47
CA PRO A 227 0.12 15.47 1.22
C PRO A 227 -1.24 15.68 0.55
N PHE A 228 -2.02 14.59 0.41
CA PHE A 228 -3.39 14.63 -0.11
C PHE A 228 -4.37 14.13 0.93
N GLY A 229 -5.59 14.71 0.93
CA GLY A 229 -6.59 14.48 1.97
C GLY A 229 -6.23 15.13 3.32
N THR A 230 -5.23 16.00 3.36
CA THR A 230 -4.74 16.66 4.56
C THR A 230 -5.35 18.05 4.71
N PRO A 231 -5.98 18.36 5.88
CA PRO A 231 -6.53 19.69 6.14
C PRO A 231 -5.44 20.74 6.30
N TRP A 232 -5.67 21.94 5.72
CA TRP A 232 -4.74 23.08 5.77
C TRP A 232 -5.23 24.26 6.64
N LYS A 233 -6.06 23.97 7.63
CA LYS A 233 -6.64 25.00 8.52
C LYS A 233 -5.58 25.79 9.32
N GLU A 234 -4.44 25.18 9.62
CA GLU A 234 -3.35 25.85 10.34
C GLU A 234 -2.74 26.99 9.49
N ASP A 235 -2.74 26.86 8.17
CA ASP A 235 -2.25 27.90 7.27
C ASP A 235 -3.07 29.18 7.36
N LEU A 236 -4.39 29.11 7.60
CA LEU A 236 -5.21 30.29 7.86
C LEU A 236 -4.73 31.02 9.11
N LYS A 237 -4.36 30.29 10.16
CA LYS A 237 -3.82 30.90 11.38
C LYS A 237 -2.46 31.54 11.14
N ASN A 238 -1.61 30.91 10.33
CA ASN A 238 -0.30 31.47 9.98
C ASN A 238 -0.45 32.80 9.21
N TRP A 239 -1.46 32.92 8.36
CA TRP A 239 -1.82 34.19 7.71
C TRP A 239 -2.56 35.17 8.63
N GLY A 240 -2.99 34.74 9.82
CA GLY A 240 -3.76 35.57 10.76
C GLY A 240 -5.19 35.86 10.32
N ILE A 241 -5.81 35.00 9.48
CA ILE A 241 -7.14 35.13 8.90
C ILE A 241 -8.10 34.05 9.39
N GLY A 242 -9.38 34.32 9.35
CA GLY A 242 -10.43 33.41 9.81
C GLY A 242 -11.16 32.63 8.71
N ASP A 243 -11.23 33.21 7.51
CA ASP A 243 -11.93 32.62 6.36
C ASP A 243 -10.99 32.55 5.15
N LYS A 244 -11.02 31.41 4.42
CA LYS A 244 -10.26 31.21 3.17
C LYS A 244 -10.53 32.26 2.09
N LYS A 245 -11.64 32.99 2.18
CA LYS A 245 -11.98 34.10 1.28
C LYS A 245 -11.12 35.35 1.49
N GLU A 246 -10.43 35.45 2.62
CA GLU A 246 -9.55 36.56 2.97
C GLU A 246 -8.12 36.37 2.44
N ILE A 247 -7.83 35.20 1.84
CA ILE A 247 -6.53 34.92 1.26
C ILE A 247 -6.30 35.85 0.05
N THR A 248 -5.13 36.48 0.02
CA THR A 248 -4.71 37.39 -1.06
C THR A 248 -3.39 36.97 -1.72
N ASP A 249 -2.85 35.81 -1.37
CA ASP A 249 -1.61 35.30 -1.93
C ASP A 249 -1.76 35.07 -3.45
N PRO A 250 -0.98 35.78 -4.29
CA PRO A 250 -1.16 35.72 -5.74
C PRO A 250 -0.91 34.35 -6.37
N ARG A 251 -0.23 33.44 -5.66
CA ARG A 251 0.00 32.09 -6.15
C ARG A 251 -1.29 31.28 -6.33
N PHE A 252 -2.34 31.66 -5.61
CA PHE A 252 -3.62 30.95 -5.56
C PHE A 252 -4.73 31.67 -6.32
N PHE A 253 -4.38 32.55 -7.24
CA PHE A 253 -5.32 33.29 -8.09
C PHE A 253 -4.81 33.42 -9.53
N ASP A 254 -5.76 33.47 -10.47
CA ASP A 254 -5.57 33.98 -11.82
C ASP A 254 -6.27 35.33 -11.92
N GLY A 255 -5.55 36.40 -11.51
CA GLY A 255 -6.13 37.73 -11.39
C GLY A 255 -7.31 37.79 -10.40
N VAL A 256 -8.51 37.47 -10.86
CA VAL A 256 -9.74 37.51 -10.05
C VAL A 256 -10.22 36.12 -9.61
N THR A 257 -9.84 35.10 -10.35
CA THR A 257 -10.32 33.72 -10.16
C THR A 257 -9.51 33.02 -9.07
N SER A 258 -10.19 32.52 -8.03
CA SER A 258 -9.55 31.78 -6.92
C SER A 258 -9.37 30.31 -7.25
N PHE A 259 -8.19 29.77 -6.91
CA PHE A 259 -7.84 28.33 -6.96
C PHE A 259 -7.97 27.63 -5.61
N ILE A 260 -8.41 28.34 -4.57
CA ILE A 260 -8.39 27.89 -3.18
C ILE A 260 -9.43 26.79 -2.98
N PRO A 261 -9.01 25.55 -2.58
CA PRO A 261 -9.89 24.41 -2.37
C PRO A 261 -10.67 24.54 -1.04
N ASP A 262 -11.46 23.51 -0.74
CA ASP A 262 -12.00 23.33 0.60
C ASP A 262 -10.89 22.97 1.61
N ILE A 263 -11.11 23.31 2.89
CA ILE A 263 -10.07 23.21 3.94
C ILE A 263 -9.61 21.77 4.18
N GLY A 264 -10.36 20.77 3.75
CA GLY A 264 -10.10 19.37 4.01
C GLY A 264 -8.98 18.74 3.17
N ASP A 265 -8.51 19.42 2.09
CA ASP A 265 -7.50 18.84 1.19
C ASP A 265 -6.64 19.95 0.57
N CYS A 266 -5.33 19.91 0.82
CA CYS A 266 -4.37 20.93 0.37
C CYS A 266 -3.68 20.62 -0.97
N GLN A 267 -3.84 19.43 -1.56
CA GLN A 267 -3.04 19.01 -2.73
C GLN A 267 -3.08 20.01 -3.90
N MET A 268 -4.23 20.61 -4.17
CA MET A 268 -4.37 21.60 -5.27
C MET A 268 -3.65 22.92 -4.97
N LEU A 269 -3.39 23.27 -3.70
CA LEU A 269 -2.57 24.44 -3.34
C LEU A 269 -1.08 24.19 -3.68
N PHE A 270 -0.59 22.96 -3.49
CA PHE A 270 0.78 22.61 -3.91
C PHE A 270 0.95 22.69 -5.42
N LEU A 271 -0.04 22.19 -6.19
CA LEU A 271 -0.02 22.30 -7.65
C LEU A 271 -0.04 23.78 -8.10
N ALA A 272 -0.88 24.62 -7.50
CA ALA A 272 -0.92 26.06 -7.78
C ALA A 272 0.41 26.74 -7.41
N ASN A 273 1.01 26.37 -6.26
CA ASN A 273 2.33 26.84 -5.88
C ASN A 273 3.38 26.47 -6.94
N ASN A 274 3.44 25.20 -7.39
CA ASN A 274 4.38 24.77 -8.41
C ASN A 274 4.17 25.48 -9.76
N ILE A 275 2.92 25.72 -10.17
CA ILE A 275 2.61 26.50 -11.37
C ILE A 275 3.13 27.94 -11.24
N SER A 276 2.98 28.54 -10.05
CA SER A 276 3.50 29.89 -9.78
C SER A 276 5.03 29.98 -9.90
N ARG A 277 5.75 28.83 -9.83
CA ARG A 277 7.21 28.74 -9.94
C ARG A 277 7.72 28.53 -11.37
N MET A 278 6.86 28.50 -12.36
CA MET A 278 7.29 28.29 -13.75
C MET A 278 8.19 29.41 -14.24
N LYS A 279 9.30 29.02 -14.91
CA LYS A 279 10.24 29.93 -15.59
C LYS A 279 9.72 30.29 -16.98
N ASP A 280 9.94 31.55 -17.38
CA ASP A 280 9.81 31.96 -18.78
C ASP A 280 11.20 31.88 -19.46
N SER A 281 11.56 30.67 -19.86
CA SER A 281 12.84 30.35 -20.52
C SER A 281 12.57 29.47 -21.76
N PRO A 282 13.55 29.27 -22.66
CA PRO A 282 13.39 28.38 -23.80
C PRO A 282 13.01 26.94 -23.41
N LEU A 283 13.55 26.41 -22.32
CA LEU A 283 13.20 25.11 -21.77
C LEU A 283 11.85 25.15 -21.03
N GLY A 284 11.55 26.31 -20.41
CA GLY A 284 10.40 26.45 -19.50
C GLY A 284 10.60 25.70 -18.18
N THR A 285 9.49 25.26 -17.63
CA THR A 285 9.46 24.41 -16.43
C THR A 285 8.70 23.14 -16.73
N ARG A 286 9.15 22.05 -16.15
CA ARG A 286 8.37 20.79 -16.07
C ARG A 286 7.96 20.54 -14.61
N ILE A 287 6.68 20.28 -14.42
CA ILE A 287 6.10 19.88 -13.14
C ILE A 287 5.69 18.42 -13.25
N VAL A 288 6.13 17.61 -12.28
CA VAL A 288 5.72 16.21 -12.13
C VAL A 288 5.26 16.04 -10.70
N GLU A 289 3.95 15.96 -10.50
CA GLU A 289 3.33 15.99 -9.17
C GLU A 289 2.37 14.83 -8.97
N VAL A 290 2.45 14.20 -7.79
CA VAL A 290 1.61 13.05 -7.43
C VAL A 290 0.35 13.56 -6.74
N HIS A 291 -0.79 13.00 -7.14
CA HIS A 291 -2.09 13.33 -6.59
C HIS A 291 -2.93 12.08 -6.33
N ASN A 292 -3.95 12.20 -5.51
CA ASN A 292 -5.03 11.23 -5.45
C ASN A 292 -6.09 11.51 -6.53
N GLU A 293 -7.04 10.61 -6.71
CA GLU A 293 -8.08 10.70 -7.73
C GLU A 293 -8.97 11.96 -7.59
N SER A 294 -9.16 12.47 -6.38
CA SER A 294 -10.03 13.64 -6.14
C SER A 294 -9.59 14.90 -6.88
N SER A 295 -8.27 15.05 -7.16
CA SER A 295 -7.72 16.17 -7.93
C SER A 295 -8.30 16.28 -9.35
N LEU A 296 -8.76 15.15 -9.91
CA LEU A 296 -9.25 15.07 -11.29
C LEU A 296 -10.64 15.69 -11.47
N PHE A 297 -11.50 15.62 -10.47
CA PHE A 297 -12.91 16.01 -10.60
C PHE A 297 -13.52 16.73 -9.37
N ASN A 298 -12.83 16.75 -8.23
CA ASN A 298 -13.41 17.36 -7.03
C ASN A 298 -13.68 18.86 -7.23
N GLY A 299 -14.83 19.31 -6.71
CA GLY A 299 -15.30 20.69 -6.79
C GLY A 299 -16.13 20.97 -8.05
N SER A 300 -17.32 21.58 -7.86
CA SER A 300 -18.20 22.01 -8.94
C SER A 300 -17.60 23.18 -9.74
N ALA A 301 -18.12 23.43 -10.93
CA ALA A 301 -17.70 24.55 -11.76
C ALA A 301 -17.68 25.88 -10.98
N GLY A 302 -16.62 26.65 -11.12
CA GLY A 302 -16.41 27.91 -10.38
C GLY A 302 -15.82 27.73 -8.98
N SER A 303 -15.66 26.51 -8.46
CA SER A 303 -14.91 26.26 -7.23
C SER A 303 -13.39 26.30 -7.47
N GLY A 304 -12.60 26.47 -6.40
CA GLY A 304 -11.14 26.59 -6.51
C GLY A 304 -10.47 25.47 -7.30
N PRO A 305 -10.71 24.18 -6.99
CA PRO A 305 -10.11 23.07 -7.76
C PRO A 305 -10.53 23.06 -9.23
N SER A 306 -11.82 23.29 -9.53
CA SER A 306 -12.30 23.34 -10.92
C SER A 306 -11.71 24.54 -11.69
N ASN A 307 -11.55 25.68 -11.01
CA ASN A 307 -10.90 26.89 -11.60
C ASN A 307 -9.42 26.63 -11.88
N LEU A 308 -8.71 25.91 -11.01
CA LEU A 308 -7.31 25.56 -11.25
C LEU A 308 -7.19 24.61 -12.45
N ARG A 309 -8.04 23.56 -12.54
CA ARG A 309 -8.09 22.68 -13.72
C ARG A 309 -8.37 23.46 -14.99
N LYS A 310 -9.36 24.38 -14.94
CA LYS A 310 -9.67 25.29 -16.05
C LYS A 310 -8.43 26.07 -16.48
N TYR A 311 -7.75 26.73 -15.51
CA TYR A 311 -6.54 27.51 -15.79
C TYR A 311 -5.45 26.67 -16.45
N ILE A 312 -5.17 25.48 -15.91
CA ILE A 312 -4.14 24.57 -16.43
C ILE A 312 -4.45 24.12 -17.85
N ILE A 313 -5.69 23.77 -18.15
CA ILE A 313 -6.10 23.22 -19.45
C ILE A 313 -6.23 24.35 -20.50
N GLU A 314 -6.87 25.48 -20.15
CA GLU A 314 -7.05 26.60 -21.10
C GLU A 314 -5.73 27.31 -21.43
N ASN A 315 -4.74 27.31 -20.52
CA ASN A 315 -3.39 27.82 -20.78
C ASN A 315 -2.46 26.76 -21.39
N ASP A 316 -3.00 25.59 -21.74
CA ASP A 316 -2.28 24.50 -22.40
C ASP A 316 -1.05 24.01 -21.61
N LEU A 317 -1.14 23.99 -20.28
CA LEU A 317 -0.04 23.57 -19.40
C LEU A 317 -0.01 22.05 -19.18
N LEU A 318 -1.16 21.38 -19.17
CA LEU A 318 -1.28 19.95 -18.90
C LEU A 318 -0.80 19.11 -20.08
N GLU A 319 0.32 18.41 -19.91
CA GLU A 319 0.87 17.51 -20.93
C GLU A 319 0.27 16.12 -20.85
N ALA A 320 0.24 15.53 -19.63
CA ALA A 320 -0.29 14.20 -19.41
C ALA A 320 -0.77 14.00 -17.96
N ILE A 321 -1.64 13.01 -17.77
CA ILE A 321 -1.96 12.41 -16.47
C ILE A 321 -1.81 10.90 -16.58
N VAL A 322 -1.17 10.30 -15.59
CA VAL A 322 -0.90 8.86 -15.54
C VAL A 322 -1.51 8.27 -14.29
N ALA A 323 -2.40 7.29 -14.46
CA ALA A 323 -2.90 6.47 -13.37
C ALA A 323 -1.86 5.38 -13.05
N MET A 324 -1.40 5.33 -11.81
CA MET A 324 -0.43 4.35 -11.33
C MET A 324 -1.12 3.14 -10.68
N PRO A 325 -0.44 2.00 -10.53
CA PRO A 325 -1.00 0.83 -9.87
C PRO A 325 -1.45 1.15 -8.43
N GLU A 326 -2.47 0.45 -7.95
CA GLU A 326 -2.82 0.45 -6.54
C GLU A 326 -1.69 -0.11 -5.70
N LYS A 327 -1.62 0.30 -4.44
CA LYS A 327 -0.63 -0.23 -3.49
C LYS A 327 0.84 -0.08 -3.92
N CYS A 328 1.16 1.00 -4.65
CA CYS A 328 2.53 1.38 -4.96
C CYS A 328 3.26 2.01 -3.76
N PHE A 329 2.54 2.51 -2.77
CA PHE A 329 3.06 3.19 -1.58
C PHE A 329 2.99 2.29 -0.35
N TYR A 330 3.85 2.58 0.66
CA TYR A 330 3.99 1.73 1.85
C TYR A 330 2.74 1.69 2.75
N ASN A 331 1.90 2.72 2.72
CA ASN A 331 0.80 2.91 3.66
C ASN A 331 -0.51 3.44 3.07
N THR A 332 -0.65 3.38 1.76
CA THR A 332 -1.93 3.63 1.09
C THR A 332 -2.19 2.60 0.02
N GLY A 333 -3.43 2.12 -0.03
CA GLY A 333 -3.91 1.19 -1.05
C GLY A 333 -4.55 1.87 -2.26
N ILE A 334 -4.64 3.22 -2.27
CA ILE A 334 -5.35 3.96 -3.32
C ILE A 334 -4.52 4.09 -4.60
N THR A 335 -5.19 4.19 -5.73
CA THR A 335 -4.58 4.59 -7.00
C THR A 335 -4.12 6.04 -6.91
N THR A 336 -2.88 6.30 -7.34
CA THR A 336 -2.33 7.64 -7.44
C THR A 336 -2.20 8.07 -8.89
N TYR A 337 -2.23 9.37 -9.11
CA TYR A 337 -2.17 9.98 -10.44
C TYR A 337 -0.98 10.93 -10.51
N ILE A 338 -0.14 10.76 -11.53
CA ILE A 338 0.96 11.68 -11.78
C ILE A 338 0.49 12.73 -12.78
N TRP A 339 0.53 13.99 -12.36
CA TRP A 339 0.27 15.14 -13.20
C TRP A 339 1.57 15.63 -13.82
N VAL A 340 1.61 15.76 -15.15
CA VAL A 340 2.75 16.27 -15.88
C VAL A 340 2.36 17.56 -16.57
N LEU A 341 2.95 18.68 -16.15
CA LEU A 341 2.69 19.99 -16.70
C LEU A 341 3.97 20.61 -17.27
N THR A 342 3.82 21.43 -18.28
CA THR A 342 4.90 22.27 -18.82
C THR A 342 4.34 23.51 -19.50
N ASN A 343 5.05 24.62 -19.43
CA ASN A 343 4.75 25.82 -20.22
C ASN A 343 5.50 25.86 -21.58
N ARG A 344 6.12 24.73 -22.00
CA ARG A 344 6.82 24.58 -23.27
C ARG A 344 6.52 23.20 -23.89
N LYS A 345 5.22 22.96 -24.16
CA LYS A 345 4.80 21.75 -24.88
C LYS A 345 5.45 21.65 -26.26
N GLU A 346 5.74 20.43 -26.68
CA GLU A 346 6.09 20.15 -28.09
C GLU A 346 4.93 20.53 -29.01
N GLU A 347 5.23 20.95 -30.24
CA GLU A 347 4.22 21.38 -31.21
C GLU A 347 3.13 20.34 -31.47
N ARG A 348 3.51 19.03 -31.48
CA ARG A 348 2.54 17.92 -31.66
C ARG A 348 1.59 17.73 -30.49
N ARG A 349 1.92 18.28 -29.29
CA ARG A 349 1.13 18.14 -28.07
C ARG A 349 0.30 19.38 -27.75
N LYS A 350 0.51 20.48 -28.46
CA LYS A 350 -0.23 21.71 -28.22
C LYS A 350 -1.72 21.52 -28.45
N GLY A 351 -2.54 21.95 -27.48
CA GLY A 351 -3.98 21.79 -27.48
C GLY A 351 -4.48 20.38 -27.18
N TYR A 352 -3.58 19.48 -26.76
CA TYR A 352 -3.92 18.11 -26.38
C TYR A 352 -3.41 17.74 -24.99
N VAL A 353 -4.11 16.81 -24.34
CA VAL A 353 -3.72 16.14 -23.12
C VAL A 353 -3.69 14.64 -23.35
N GLN A 354 -2.65 13.98 -22.87
CA GLN A 354 -2.54 12.53 -22.90
C GLN A 354 -2.93 11.93 -21.54
N LEU A 355 -3.85 10.99 -21.54
CA LEU A 355 -4.16 10.15 -20.39
C LEU A 355 -3.51 8.78 -20.56
N ILE A 356 -2.82 8.29 -19.51
CA ILE A 356 -2.10 7.00 -19.55
C ILE A 356 -2.58 6.13 -18.38
N ASP A 357 -3.07 4.94 -18.68
CA ASP A 357 -3.43 3.91 -17.73
C ASP A 357 -2.25 2.95 -17.51
N ALA A 358 -1.46 3.22 -16.47
CA ALA A 358 -0.37 2.36 -16.06
C ALA A 358 -0.75 1.43 -14.88
N THR A 359 -2.03 1.34 -14.52
CA THR A 359 -2.51 0.59 -13.34
C THR A 359 -2.10 -0.89 -13.34
N ASN A 360 -1.82 -1.46 -14.51
CA ASN A 360 -1.38 -2.85 -14.67
C ASN A 360 0.11 -2.96 -15.08
N ILE A 361 0.89 -1.87 -15.03
CA ILE A 361 2.31 -1.86 -15.40
C ILE A 361 3.14 -1.80 -14.12
N CYS A 362 3.32 -2.94 -13.46
CA CYS A 362 4.15 -3.10 -12.28
C CYS A 362 4.56 -4.58 -12.10
N THR A 363 5.56 -4.79 -11.29
CA THR A 363 6.06 -6.13 -10.93
C THR A 363 5.65 -6.44 -9.49
N PRO A 364 4.93 -7.54 -9.22
CA PRO A 364 4.53 -7.92 -7.87
C PRO A 364 5.74 -8.19 -6.96
N LEU A 365 5.70 -7.72 -5.72
CA LEU A 365 6.71 -8.03 -4.71
C LEU A 365 6.53 -9.47 -4.19
N LYS A 366 7.62 -10.14 -3.87
CA LYS A 366 7.60 -11.47 -3.21
C LYS A 366 7.00 -11.42 -1.80
N LYS A 367 7.15 -10.29 -1.13
CA LYS A 367 6.62 -10.01 0.21
C LYS A 367 6.20 -8.54 0.25
N ASN A 368 5.00 -8.28 0.77
CA ASN A 368 4.50 -6.91 0.91
C ASN A 368 5.36 -6.11 1.90
N LEU A 369 5.52 -4.83 1.61
CA LEU A 369 6.19 -3.85 2.48
C LEU A 369 5.12 -2.85 2.96
N GLY A 370 4.50 -3.14 4.10
CA GLY A 370 3.27 -2.45 4.50
C GLY A 370 2.14 -2.74 3.50
N GLU A 371 1.47 -1.71 3.01
CA GLU A 371 0.45 -1.83 1.95
C GLU A 371 1.07 -2.04 0.55
N LYS A 372 2.34 -1.68 0.34
CA LYS A 372 3.03 -1.82 -0.95
C LYS A 372 3.18 -3.29 -1.31
N ASN A 373 2.56 -3.70 -2.43
CA ASN A 373 2.58 -5.08 -2.94
C ASN A 373 3.24 -5.23 -4.32
N CYS A 374 3.62 -4.12 -4.94
CA CYS A 374 4.29 -4.11 -6.24
C CYS A 374 5.40 -3.05 -6.28
N GLU A 375 6.31 -3.21 -7.22
CA GLU A 375 7.36 -2.26 -7.54
C GLU A 375 7.33 -1.88 -9.03
N THR A 376 7.81 -0.68 -9.34
CA THR A 376 7.97 -0.21 -10.72
C THR A 376 9.42 -0.43 -11.13
N THR A 377 9.68 -1.57 -11.79
CA THR A 377 11.03 -1.92 -12.25
C THR A 377 11.50 -1.01 -13.40
N ASP A 378 12.80 -1.04 -13.72
CA ASP A 378 13.35 -0.29 -14.86
C ASP A 378 12.63 -0.63 -16.18
N SER A 379 12.23 -1.88 -16.36
CA SER A 379 11.43 -2.31 -17.50
C SER A 379 10.03 -1.70 -17.51
N ASP A 380 9.41 -1.55 -16.34
CA ASP A 380 8.08 -0.96 -16.21
C ASP A 380 8.16 0.56 -16.42
N ILE A 381 9.17 1.21 -15.83
CA ILE A 381 9.47 2.64 -16.08
C ILE A 381 9.65 2.91 -17.57
N ALA A 382 10.47 2.10 -18.25
CA ALA A 382 10.72 2.26 -19.70
C ALA A 382 9.43 2.10 -20.53
N LYS A 383 8.52 1.17 -20.16
CA LYS A 383 7.22 1.03 -20.83
C LYS A 383 6.34 2.25 -20.64
N ILE A 384 6.23 2.76 -19.40
CA ILE A 384 5.40 3.93 -19.10
C ILE A 384 5.97 5.18 -19.79
N LEU A 385 7.29 5.38 -19.74
CA LEU A 385 7.97 6.47 -20.46
C LEU A 385 7.74 6.40 -21.98
N LYS A 386 7.77 5.21 -22.54
CA LYS A 386 7.51 5.02 -23.97
C LYS A 386 6.09 5.42 -24.35
N LEU A 387 5.08 5.11 -23.51
CA LEU A 387 3.70 5.56 -23.74
C LEU A 387 3.64 7.09 -23.80
N LEU A 388 4.34 7.77 -22.86
CA LEU A 388 4.39 9.23 -22.85
C LEU A 388 5.10 9.78 -24.10
N THR A 389 6.31 9.28 -24.40
CA THR A 389 7.15 9.85 -25.46
C THR A 389 6.63 9.55 -26.86
N ASP A 390 6.06 8.38 -27.11
CA ASP A 390 5.47 8.02 -28.40
C ASP A 390 4.27 8.90 -28.76
N PHE A 391 3.53 9.37 -27.78
CA PHE A 391 2.32 10.20 -27.97
C PHE A 391 1.38 9.58 -29.01
N LYS A 392 0.95 8.34 -28.74
CA LYS A 392 0.07 7.56 -29.64
C LYS A 392 -1.06 6.94 -28.84
N GLU A 393 -2.21 6.79 -29.50
CA GLU A 393 -3.32 6.06 -28.92
C GLU A 393 -3.07 4.55 -28.94
N CYS A 394 -3.34 3.94 -27.80
CA CYS A 394 -3.35 2.49 -27.61
C CYS A 394 -4.32 2.15 -26.43
N PRO A 395 -4.49 0.88 -26.06
CA PRO A 395 -5.36 0.52 -24.93
C PRO A 395 -5.01 1.23 -23.62
N GLU A 396 -3.73 1.52 -23.39
CA GLU A 396 -3.19 2.17 -22.19
C GLU A 396 -2.96 3.68 -22.37
N SER A 397 -3.15 4.25 -23.55
CA SER A 397 -2.90 5.68 -23.84
C SER A 397 -3.98 6.26 -24.74
N LYS A 398 -4.56 7.38 -24.29
CA LYS A 398 -5.58 8.11 -25.03
C LYS A 398 -5.23 9.59 -25.10
N ILE A 399 -5.57 10.24 -26.23
CA ILE A 399 -5.23 11.64 -26.52
C ILE A 399 -6.52 12.42 -26.73
N PHE A 400 -6.69 13.48 -25.96
CA PHE A 400 -7.89 14.33 -25.95
C PHE A 400 -7.52 15.77 -26.28
N LYS A 401 -8.42 16.49 -26.93
CA LYS A 401 -8.32 17.94 -27.02
C LYS A 401 -8.62 18.57 -25.67
N ASN A 402 -8.01 19.72 -25.38
CA ASN A 402 -8.22 20.45 -24.13
C ASN A 402 -9.72 20.70 -23.84
N GLU A 403 -10.51 21.04 -24.85
CA GLU A 403 -11.93 21.35 -24.72
C GLU A 403 -12.79 20.12 -24.37
N GLU A 404 -12.31 18.90 -24.60
CA GLU A 404 -13.07 17.67 -24.29
C GLU A 404 -13.27 17.43 -22.79
N PHE A 405 -12.44 18.06 -21.94
CA PHE A 405 -12.58 18.00 -20.48
C PHE A 405 -13.51 19.08 -19.92
N GLY A 406 -13.90 20.04 -20.75
CA GLY A 406 -14.71 21.17 -20.35
C GLY A 406 -16.20 20.90 -20.46
N TYR A 407 -16.96 21.51 -19.57
CA TYR A 407 -18.41 21.48 -19.58
C TYR A 407 -19.00 22.80 -19.06
N TRP A 408 -20.22 23.10 -19.49
CA TRP A 408 -21.06 24.09 -18.83
C TRP A 408 -21.85 23.42 -17.74
N GLN A 409 -21.67 23.86 -16.50
CA GLN A 409 -22.57 23.57 -15.41
C GLN A 409 -23.73 24.56 -15.47
N VAL A 410 -24.91 24.08 -15.83
CA VAL A 410 -26.09 24.91 -16.07
C VAL A 410 -27.10 24.68 -14.98
N PRO A 411 -27.40 25.68 -14.12
CA PRO A 411 -28.44 25.54 -13.11
C PRO A 411 -29.83 25.37 -13.77
N VAL A 412 -30.60 24.44 -13.19
CA VAL A 412 -31.96 24.15 -13.63
C VAL A 412 -32.96 25.12 -12.98
N LEU A 413 -33.79 25.74 -13.80
CA LEU A 413 -34.91 26.58 -13.37
C LEU A 413 -36.22 25.81 -13.51
N ARG A 414 -37.04 25.81 -12.45
CA ARG A 414 -38.39 25.21 -12.46
C ARG A 414 -39.46 26.21 -12.15
N PRO A 415 -40.70 26.08 -12.72
CA PRO A 415 -41.82 26.90 -12.36
C PRO A 415 -42.14 26.77 -10.87
N LYS A 416 -42.30 27.92 -10.18
CA LYS A 416 -42.76 27.93 -8.79
C LYS A 416 -44.22 27.50 -8.76
N ARG A 417 -44.56 26.56 -7.86
CA ARG A 417 -45.92 26.10 -7.63
C ARG A 417 -46.46 26.62 -6.30
N ASN A 418 -47.78 26.89 -6.25
CA ASN A 418 -48.48 27.26 -5.01
C ASN A 418 -48.80 25.99 -4.18
N GLU A 419 -49.46 26.17 -3.03
CA GLU A 419 -49.87 25.06 -2.14
C GLU A 419 -50.81 24.07 -2.78
N ASN A 420 -51.54 24.47 -3.85
CA ASN A 420 -52.45 23.60 -4.61
C ASN A 420 -51.76 22.92 -5.80
N GLY A 421 -50.49 23.15 -6.02
CA GLY A 421 -49.72 22.59 -7.14
C GLY A 421 -49.76 23.39 -8.45
N ASP A 422 -50.50 24.53 -8.50
CA ASP A 422 -50.63 25.33 -9.71
C ASP A 422 -49.38 26.24 -9.90
N ILE A 423 -49.04 26.47 -11.17
CA ILE A 423 -47.89 27.36 -11.51
C ILE A 423 -48.25 28.81 -11.12
N VAL A 424 -47.35 29.42 -10.36
CA VAL A 424 -47.44 30.84 -9.99
C VAL A 424 -47.08 31.71 -11.19
N LEU A 425 -48.04 32.52 -11.65
CA LEU A 425 -47.82 33.45 -12.75
C LEU A 425 -47.59 34.87 -12.26
N LYS A 426 -46.63 35.59 -12.90
CA LYS A 426 -46.41 37.01 -12.71
C LYS A 426 -46.45 37.68 -14.10
N LYS A 427 -47.39 38.61 -14.28
CA LYS A 427 -47.64 39.26 -15.58
C LYS A 427 -47.86 38.25 -16.73
N GLY A 428 -48.56 37.15 -16.45
CA GLY A 428 -48.91 36.13 -17.43
C GLY A 428 -47.75 35.13 -17.79
N LYS A 429 -46.60 35.24 -17.11
CA LYS A 429 -45.47 34.29 -17.30
C LYS A 429 -45.20 33.50 -16.02
N PRO A 430 -44.81 32.22 -16.12
CA PRO A 430 -44.38 31.45 -14.97
C PRO A 430 -43.25 32.13 -14.17
N VAL A 431 -43.35 32.09 -12.86
CA VAL A 431 -42.26 32.50 -11.98
C VAL A 431 -41.30 31.36 -11.87
N MET A 432 -40.12 31.46 -12.50
CA MET A 432 -39.10 30.46 -12.42
C MET A 432 -38.32 30.56 -11.11
N THR A 433 -37.95 29.43 -10.53
CA THR A 433 -37.13 29.33 -9.30
C THR A 433 -35.90 28.51 -9.61
N LYS A 434 -34.73 29.07 -9.27
CA LYS A 434 -33.44 28.38 -9.40
C LYS A 434 -33.35 27.27 -8.36
N SER A 435 -33.12 26.06 -8.79
CA SER A 435 -32.72 24.98 -7.89
C SER A 435 -31.31 25.26 -7.33
N ARG A 436 -31.10 24.91 -6.06
CA ARG A 436 -29.77 25.03 -5.43
C ARG A 436 -28.95 23.77 -5.61
N THR A 437 -29.57 22.67 -6.02
CA THR A 437 -28.97 21.30 -6.05
C THR A 437 -29.07 20.63 -7.41
N GLU A 438 -29.85 21.17 -8.35
CA GLU A 438 -30.04 20.58 -9.68
C GLU A 438 -29.25 21.35 -10.74
N PHE A 439 -28.36 20.66 -11.42
CA PHE A 439 -27.52 21.20 -12.48
C PHE A 439 -27.47 20.20 -13.62
N GLU A 440 -27.39 20.70 -14.86
CA GLU A 440 -27.00 19.90 -16.00
C GLU A 440 -25.55 20.18 -16.36
N GLN A 441 -24.81 19.13 -16.73
CA GLN A 441 -23.45 19.25 -17.23
C GLN A 441 -23.44 19.05 -18.74
N VAL A 442 -23.37 20.15 -19.46
CA VAL A 442 -23.39 20.16 -20.92
C VAL A 442 -21.95 20.20 -21.44
N PRO A 443 -21.47 19.18 -22.20
CA PRO A 443 -20.13 19.20 -22.76
C PRO A 443 -19.87 20.44 -23.61
N LEU A 444 -18.69 21.06 -23.52
CA LEU A 444 -18.34 22.25 -24.32
C LEU A 444 -18.45 21.96 -25.83
N LEU A 445 -18.18 20.72 -26.23
CA LEU A 445 -18.25 20.29 -27.63
C LEU A 445 -19.61 19.73 -28.05
N TYR A 446 -20.67 19.89 -27.24
CA TYR A 446 -22.01 19.44 -27.64
C TYR A 446 -22.51 20.21 -28.85
N SER A 447 -22.90 19.50 -29.90
CA SER A 447 -23.33 20.10 -31.18
C SER A 447 -24.57 20.98 -31.01
N GLY A 448 -24.47 22.26 -31.35
CA GLY A 448 -25.52 23.26 -31.14
C GLY A 448 -25.53 23.89 -29.74
N GLY A 449 -24.59 23.52 -28.86
CA GLY A 449 -24.39 24.11 -27.56
C GLY A 449 -25.53 23.88 -26.55
N ILE A 450 -25.57 24.70 -25.50
CA ILE A 450 -26.48 24.56 -24.34
C ILE A 450 -27.96 24.50 -24.78
N ASN A 451 -28.38 25.36 -25.73
CA ASN A 451 -29.77 25.39 -26.16
C ASN A 451 -30.19 24.12 -26.88
N ALA A 452 -29.33 23.57 -27.72
CA ALA A 452 -29.60 22.30 -28.40
C ALA A 452 -29.68 21.15 -27.38
N TYR A 453 -28.77 21.13 -26.39
CA TYR A 453 -28.79 20.15 -25.31
C TYR A 453 -30.12 20.21 -24.52
N LEU A 454 -30.57 21.42 -24.14
CA LEU A 454 -31.85 21.61 -23.46
C LEU A 454 -33.03 21.01 -24.26
N GLN A 455 -33.06 21.26 -25.58
CA GLN A 455 -34.16 20.80 -26.42
C GLN A 455 -34.11 19.30 -26.67
N ASN A 456 -32.92 18.73 -26.84
CA ASN A 456 -32.77 17.34 -27.27
C ASN A 456 -32.72 16.35 -26.11
N GLU A 457 -32.05 16.74 -25.02
CA GLU A 457 -31.74 15.82 -23.92
C GLU A 457 -32.57 16.04 -22.65
N VAL A 458 -33.10 17.28 -22.45
CA VAL A 458 -33.81 17.60 -21.20
C VAL A 458 -35.30 17.77 -21.41
N LYS A 459 -35.74 18.59 -22.37
CA LYS A 459 -37.18 18.89 -22.59
C LYS A 459 -38.04 17.70 -23.00
N PRO A 460 -37.53 16.65 -23.66
CA PRO A 460 -38.32 15.43 -23.91
C PRO A 460 -38.76 14.71 -22.62
N PHE A 461 -37.99 14.85 -21.54
CA PHE A 461 -38.27 14.22 -20.24
C PHE A 461 -38.89 15.20 -19.23
N ASP A 462 -38.52 16.49 -19.32
CA ASP A 462 -39.03 17.56 -18.45
C ASP A 462 -39.27 18.85 -19.25
N PRO A 463 -40.48 19.03 -19.83
CA PRO A 463 -40.79 20.15 -20.71
C PRO A 463 -40.81 21.53 -20.01
N GLU A 464 -40.99 21.54 -18.68
CA GLU A 464 -41.12 22.79 -17.91
C GLU A 464 -39.78 23.40 -17.50
N VAL A 465 -38.67 22.67 -17.69
CA VAL A 465 -37.34 23.13 -17.29
C VAL A 465 -36.83 24.20 -18.24
N GLU A 466 -36.21 25.22 -17.66
CA GLU A 466 -35.34 26.19 -18.35
C GLU A 466 -33.96 26.22 -17.72
N PHE A 467 -32.98 26.76 -18.43
CA PHE A 467 -31.60 26.86 -17.97
C PHE A 467 -31.30 28.33 -17.53
N ASP A 468 -30.52 28.46 -16.46
CA ASP A 468 -29.97 29.73 -16.01
C ASP A 468 -28.55 29.95 -16.62
N GLU A 469 -27.86 31.02 -16.22
CA GLU A 469 -26.52 31.35 -16.69
C GLU A 469 -25.53 30.23 -16.35
N PRO A 470 -24.80 29.73 -17.35
CA PRO A 470 -23.86 28.61 -17.18
C PRO A 470 -22.54 29.08 -16.56
N ILE A 471 -21.87 28.15 -15.88
CA ILE A 471 -20.50 28.31 -15.39
C ILE A 471 -19.64 27.22 -16.04
N ILE A 472 -18.47 27.59 -16.60
CA ILE A 472 -17.55 26.63 -17.21
C ILE A 472 -16.76 25.92 -16.11
N GLY A 473 -16.78 24.59 -16.14
CA GLY A 473 -15.97 23.71 -15.33
C GLY A 473 -15.11 22.76 -16.18
N TYR A 474 -14.11 22.16 -15.56
CA TYR A 474 -13.25 21.15 -16.16
C TYR A 474 -13.09 19.98 -15.22
N ASP A 475 -13.40 18.78 -15.70
CA ASP A 475 -13.27 17.52 -14.97
C ASP A 475 -12.62 16.45 -15.86
N ILE A 476 -11.77 15.61 -15.26
CA ILE A 476 -11.06 14.56 -15.96
C ILE A 476 -11.57 13.21 -15.44
N CYS A 477 -12.59 12.66 -16.09
CA CYS A 477 -13.19 11.39 -15.73
C CYS A 477 -12.35 10.21 -16.26
N PHE A 478 -11.23 9.92 -15.58
CA PHE A 478 -10.25 8.92 -16.02
C PHE A 478 -10.89 7.54 -16.26
N THR A 479 -11.69 7.05 -15.34
CA THR A 479 -12.40 5.77 -15.42
C THR A 479 -13.31 5.68 -16.63
N LYS A 480 -13.98 6.76 -17.04
CA LYS A 480 -14.84 6.80 -18.23
C LYS A 480 -14.09 6.44 -19.51
N TYR A 481 -12.83 6.86 -19.63
CA TYR A 481 -12.04 6.70 -20.83
C TYR A 481 -11.33 5.35 -20.93
N PHE A 482 -11.01 4.74 -19.79
CA PHE A 482 -10.31 3.45 -19.72
C PHE A 482 -11.19 2.31 -19.25
N TYR A 483 -12.50 2.58 -19.07
CA TYR A 483 -13.44 1.52 -18.72
C TYR A 483 -13.45 0.45 -19.82
N LYS A 484 -12.99 -0.72 -19.48
CA LYS A 484 -13.14 -1.93 -20.29
C LYS A 484 -14.33 -2.69 -19.71
N PRO A 485 -15.45 -2.85 -20.46
CA PRO A 485 -16.52 -3.68 -19.99
C PRO A 485 -15.96 -5.08 -19.75
N VAL A 486 -15.98 -5.52 -18.52
CA VAL A 486 -15.63 -6.89 -18.18
C VAL A 486 -16.67 -7.77 -18.85
N ILE A 487 -16.25 -8.59 -19.83
CA ILE A 487 -17.10 -9.66 -20.36
C ILE A 487 -17.28 -10.65 -19.20
N LEU A 488 -18.41 -10.55 -18.53
CA LEU A 488 -18.68 -11.43 -17.40
C LEU A 488 -18.83 -12.85 -17.93
N ARG A 489 -18.14 -13.77 -17.27
CA ARG A 489 -18.41 -15.20 -17.45
C ARG A 489 -19.88 -15.45 -17.10
N THR A 490 -20.53 -16.39 -17.78
CA THR A 490 -21.88 -16.77 -17.44
C THR A 490 -21.91 -17.47 -16.08
N SER A 491 -23.05 -17.43 -15.39
CA SER A 491 -23.23 -18.17 -14.12
C SER A 491 -22.88 -19.64 -14.27
N ASP A 492 -23.21 -20.25 -15.40
CA ASP A 492 -22.94 -21.66 -15.67
C ASP A 492 -21.43 -21.94 -15.75
N GLN A 493 -20.66 -21.05 -16.40
CA GLN A 493 -19.20 -21.14 -16.45
C GLN A 493 -18.56 -21.03 -15.07
N ILE A 494 -19.03 -20.09 -14.24
CA ILE A 494 -18.53 -19.92 -12.86
C ILE A 494 -18.90 -21.15 -12.01
N LEU A 495 -20.12 -21.67 -12.14
CA LEU A 495 -20.57 -22.86 -11.42
C LEU A 495 -19.79 -24.12 -11.84
N ASP A 496 -19.47 -24.26 -13.12
CA ASP A 496 -18.64 -25.37 -13.61
C ASP A 496 -17.21 -25.30 -13.06
N ASP A 497 -16.61 -24.09 -13.00
CA ASP A 497 -15.29 -23.88 -12.40
C ASP A 497 -15.29 -24.22 -10.90
N ILE A 498 -16.32 -23.77 -10.15
CA ILE A 498 -16.52 -24.11 -8.73
C ILE A 498 -16.60 -25.63 -8.55
N LYS A 499 -17.37 -26.31 -9.40
CA LYS A 499 -17.53 -27.76 -9.35
C LYS A 499 -16.23 -28.51 -9.66
N ASN A 500 -15.51 -28.07 -10.68
CA ASN A 500 -14.22 -28.67 -11.06
C ASN A 500 -13.18 -28.53 -9.97
N ILE A 501 -13.02 -27.31 -9.41
CA ILE A 501 -12.10 -27.07 -8.29
C ILE A 501 -12.48 -27.89 -7.06
N SER A 502 -13.77 -27.97 -6.74
CA SER A 502 -14.27 -28.77 -5.60
C SER A 502 -13.98 -30.27 -5.79
N ASN A 503 -14.13 -30.78 -7.00
CA ASN A 503 -13.82 -32.18 -7.34
C ASN A 503 -12.31 -32.44 -7.21
N GLU A 504 -11.45 -31.55 -7.68
CA GLU A 504 -10.00 -31.65 -7.55
C GLU A 504 -9.56 -31.67 -6.09
N ILE A 505 -10.09 -30.80 -5.25
CA ILE A 505 -9.85 -30.78 -3.79
C ILE A 505 -10.26 -32.13 -3.18
N ASN A 506 -11.42 -32.68 -3.56
CA ASN A 506 -11.89 -33.95 -3.05
C ASN A 506 -10.98 -35.12 -3.48
N LEU A 507 -10.50 -35.15 -4.70
CA LEU A 507 -9.54 -36.14 -5.20
C LEU A 507 -8.23 -36.09 -4.40
N LEU A 508 -7.67 -34.90 -4.19
CA LEU A 508 -6.45 -34.71 -3.41
C LEU A 508 -6.61 -35.16 -1.94
N ASN A 509 -7.77 -34.86 -1.33
CA ASN A 509 -8.05 -35.31 0.04
C ASN A 509 -8.18 -36.84 0.12
N ASN A 510 -8.77 -37.48 -0.89
CA ASN A 510 -8.84 -38.94 -0.98
C ASN A 510 -7.45 -39.56 -1.16
N GLU A 511 -6.59 -39.00 -2.01
CA GLU A 511 -5.21 -39.44 -2.15
C GLU A 511 -4.45 -39.38 -0.82
N ILE A 512 -4.58 -38.27 -0.09
CA ILE A 512 -3.99 -38.11 1.25
C ILE A 512 -4.47 -39.20 2.20
N SER A 513 -5.78 -39.46 2.23
CA SER A 513 -6.37 -40.48 3.10
C SER A 513 -5.89 -41.90 2.77
N ILE A 514 -5.76 -42.23 1.48
CA ILE A 514 -5.23 -43.50 1.00
C ILE A 514 -3.76 -43.61 1.39
N THR A 515 -2.97 -42.57 1.16
CA THR A 515 -1.52 -42.58 1.47
C THR A 515 -1.26 -42.76 2.97
N ILE A 516 -2.06 -42.15 3.85
CA ILE A 516 -1.96 -42.35 5.31
C ILE A 516 -2.22 -43.83 5.69
N SER A 517 -3.12 -44.49 5.02
CA SER A 517 -3.55 -45.85 5.38
C SER A 517 -2.83 -46.97 4.65
N LYS A 518 -2.25 -46.71 3.46
CA LYS A 518 -1.64 -47.72 2.60
C LYS A 518 -0.17 -47.49 2.26
N GLY A 519 0.36 -46.27 2.56
CA GLY A 519 1.69 -45.85 2.17
C GLY A 519 1.78 -45.32 0.75
N LEU A 520 3.03 -45.13 0.28
CA LEU A 520 3.36 -44.57 -1.04
C LEU A 520 3.69 -45.64 -2.10
N ASN A 521 3.80 -46.89 -1.69
CA ASN A 521 4.24 -47.98 -2.59
C ASN A 521 3.07 -48.97 -2.76
N ASP A 522 2.64 -49.15 -3.99
CA ASP A 522 1.57 -50.08 -4.34
C ASP A 522 2.05 -51.54 -4.47
N ASP A 523 3.35 -51.77 -4.64
CA ASP A 523 3.97 -53.11 -4.81
C ASP A 523 4.40 -53.71 -3.45
N VAL A 524 3.51 -53.69 -2.46
CA VAL A 524 3.75 -54.28 -1.15
C VAL A 524 2.73 -55.35 -0.81
N LYS A 525 3.18 -56.39 -0.11
CA LYS A 525 2.27 -57.42 0.40
C LYS A 525 1.49 -56.84 1.59
N TYR A 526 0.19 -57.08 1.62
CA TYR A 526 -0.70 -56.63 2.69
C TYR A 526 -1.02 -57.79 3.64
N VAL A 527 -1.15 -57.45 4.94
CA VAL A 527 -1.53 -58.38 6.00
C VAL A 527 -2.73 -57.80 6.77
N GLU A 528 -3.48 -58.68 7.45
CA GLU A 528 -4.60 -58.23 8.32
C GLU A 528 -4.08 -57.57 9.59
N THR A 529 -4.70 -56.45 9.99
CA THR A 529 -4.31 -55.69 11.19
C THR A 529 -5.08 -56.10 12.45
N GLY A 530 -6.26 -56.70 12.32
CA GLY A 530 -7.22 -56.85 13.41
C GLY A 530 -7.91 -55.56 13.87
N VAL A 531 -7.67 -54.45 13.19
CA VAL A 531 -8.25 -53.14 13.50
C VAL A 531 -9.37 -52.84 12.50
N PHE A 532 -10.63 -52.73 12.95
CA PHE A 532 -11.78 -52.71 12.05
C PHE A 532 -11.82 -51.50 11.12
N TRP A 533 -11.26 -50.34 11.50
CA TRP A 533 -11.21 -49.14 10.64
C TRP A 533 -10.06 -49.13 9.63
N GLN A 534 -9.08 -50.03 9.79
CA GLN A 534 -8.00 -50.22 8.86
C GLN A 534 -7.67 -51.74 8.81
N PRO A 535 -8.49 -52.55 8.13
CA PRO A 535 -8.39 -54.00 8.19
C PRO A 535 -7.12 -54.59 7.62
N THR A 536 -6.46 -53.89 6.70
CA THR A 536 -5.20 -54.31 6.09
C THR A 536 -4.13 -53.25 6.18
N MET A 537 -2.87 -53.68 6.20
CA MET A 537 -1.68 -52.81 6.16
C MET A 537 -0.55 -53.49 5.38
N PRO A 538 0.45 -52.71 4.89
CA PRO A 538 1.73 -53.29 4.40
C PRO A 538 2.38 -54.20 5.44
N GLU A 539 2.89 -55.34 5.03
CA GLU A 539 3.44 -56.38 5.92
C GLU A 539 4.58 -55.88 6.85
N HIS A 540 5.29 -54.83 6.43
CA HIS A 540 6.39 -54.23 7.19
C HIS A 540 5.94 -53.12 8.18
N TRP A 541 4.64 -52.82 8.23
CA TRP A 541 4.08 -51.85 9.19
C TRP A 541 3.70 -52.58 10.52
N GLU A 542 3.53 -51.80 11.58
CA GLU A 542 3.21 -52.36 12.91
C GLU A 542 1.91 -51.80 13.46
N VAL A 543 1.19 -52.60 14.25
CA VAL A 543 0.04 -52.16 15.03
C VAL A 543 0.48 -51.91 16.48
N LYS A 544 0.35 -50.65 16.93
CA LYS A 544 0.70 -50.25 18.31
C LYS A 544 -0.45 -49.47 18.98
N LYS A 545 -0.65 -49.64 20.29
CA LYS A 545 -1.55 -48.79 21.04
C LYS A 545 -0.92 -47.41 21.25
N LEU A 546 -1.73 -46.35 21.23
CA LEU A 546 -1.27 -44.98 21.39
C LEU A 546 -0.38 -44.76 22.61
N ARG A 547 -0.62 -45.49 23.73
CA ARG A 547 0.23 -45.40 24.97
C ARG A 547 1.70 -45.78 24.73
N TYR A 548 1.99 -46.55 23.70
CA TYR A 548 3.35 -46.97 23.35
C TYR A 548 3.97 -46.10 22.27
N VAL A 549 3.23 -45.16 21.76
CA VAL A 549 3.62 -44.24 20.68
C VAL A 549 3.71 -42.81 21.20
N LEU A 550 2.80 -42.44 22.11
CA LEU A 550 2.71 -41.08 22.67
C LEU A 550 3.06 -41.07 24.16
N THR A 551 3.89 -40.13 24.54
CA THR A 551 4.15 -39.79 25.96
C THR A 551 3.31 -38.57 26.31
N ARG A 552 2.37 -38.71 27.23
CA ARG A 552 1.61 -37.57 27.76
C ARG A 552 2.50 -36.74 28.66
N LEU A 553 2.56 -35.44 28.37
CA LEU A 553 3.32 -34.46 29.11
C LEU A 553 2.41 -33.76 30.12
N GLN A 554 2.94 -33.55 31.36
CA GLN A 554 2.28 -32.78 32.40
C GLN A 554 3.24 -31.68 32.83
N ARG A 555 3.12 -30.51 32.23
CA ARG A 555 3.94 -29.35 32.57
C ARG A 555 3.11 -28.33 33.32
N LYS A 556 3.69 -27.73 34.35
CA LYS A 556 3.12 -26.53 34.99
C LYS A 556 3.10 -25.39 33.96
N ARG A 557 2.04 -24.59 33.98
CA ARG A 557 1.97 -23.38 33.15
C ARG A 557 3.05 -22.38 33.60
N GLU A 558 3.57 -21.61 32.64
CA GLU A 558 4.38 -20.43 32.94
C GLU A 558 3.46 -19.24 33.24
N PRO A 559 3.78 -18.40 34.26
CA PRO A 559 3.00 -17.18 34.51
C PRO A 559 2.91 -16.31 33.27
N ASN A 560 1.74 -15.71 33.02
CA ASN A 560 1.45 -14.80 31.91
C ASN A 560 1.62 -15.40 30.50
N SER A 561 1.54 -16.74 30.36
CA SER A 561 1.60 -17.36 29.04
C SER A 561 0.25 -17.28 28.31
N ASP A 562 0.32 -17.24 26.96
CA ASP A 562 -0.87 -17.19 26.10
C ASP A 562 -1.72 -18.45 26.21
N LEU A 563 -3.05 -18.29 26.25
CA LEU A 563 -3.97 -19.42 26.15
C LEU A 563 -4.06 -19.90 24.70
N LEU A 564 -3.71 -21.16 24.48
CA LEU A 564 -3.72 -21.80 23.17
C LEU A 564 -4.99 -22.62 22.95
N ILE A 565 -5.53 -22.54 21.75
CA ILE A 565 -6.72 -23.29 21.31
C ILE A 565 -6.30 -24.25 20.20
N CYS A 566 -6.54 -25.55 20.42
CA CYS A 566 -6.44 -26.55 19.37
C CYS A 566 -7.75 -26.60 18.58
N SER A 567 -7.72 -26.11 17.35
CA SER A 567 -8.92 -25.96 16.50
C SER A 567 -9.25 -27.22 15.71
N ASN A 568 -10.52 -27.35 15.32
CA ASN A 568 -11.01 -28.43 14.43
C ASN A 568 -10.34 -28.43 13.05
N SER A 569 -9.79 -27.28 12.63
CA SER A 569 -9.03 -27.18 11.38
C SER A 569 -7.63 -27.81 11.47
N GLY A 570 -7.19 -28.27 12.68
CA GLY A 570 -5.87 -28.84 12.88
C GLY A 570 -4.78 -27.79 12.98
N LYS A 571 -5.10 -26.63 13.51
CA LYS A 571 -4.16 -25.55 13.80
C LYS A 571 -4.25 -25.19 15.27
N VAL A 572 -3.13 -24.76 15.86
CA VAL A 572 -3.11 -24.17 17.19
C VAL A 572 -3.07 -22.66 17.03
N ASN A 573 -3.99 -21.98 17.66
CA ASN A 573 -4.10 -20.52 17.61
C ASN A 573 -3.98 -19.93 19.03
N LYS A 574 -3.39 -18.75 19.15
CA LYS A 574 -3.47 -17.95 20.36
C LYS A 574 -4.89 -17.40 20.49
N ARG A 575 -5.44 -17.45 21.70
CA ARG A 575 -6.83 -17.01 21.93
C ARG A 575 -7.02 -15.51 21.69
N GLY A 576 -6.02 -14.68 21.99
CA GLY A 576 -6.13 -13.22 21.93
C GLY A 576 -7.32 -12.69 22.74
N ASP A 577 -7.84 -11.51 22.37
CA ASP A 577 -9.03 -10.91 22.98
C ASP A 577 -10.36 -11.55 22.55
N ASN A 578 -10.32 -12.53 21.67
CA ASN A 578 -11.50 -13.26 21.21
C ASN A 578 -12.03 -14.19 22.31
N LYS A 579 -13.17 -13.82 22.91
CA LYS A 579 -13.86 -14.57 23.99
C LYS A 579 -14.54 -15.89 23.54
N LEU A 580 -14.22 -16.40 22.36
CA LEU A 580 -14.75 -17.68 21.84
C LEU A 580 -14.05 -18.85 22.54
N GLY A 581 -14.85 -19.74 23.15
CA GLY A 581 -14.40 -20.94 23.83
C GLY A 581 -14.57 -20.88 25.35
N LEU A 582 -14.70 -22.07 25.99
CA LEU A 582 -14.83 -22.20 27.45
C LEU A 582 -13.51 -21.82 28.14
N VAL A 583 -13.61 -20.96 29.14
CA VAL A 583 -12.51 -20.60 30.02
C VAL A 583 -12.73 -21.35 31.36
N ALA A 584 -11.67 -21.85 31.91
CA ALA A 584 -11.72 -22.37 33.29
C ALA A 584 -11.81 -21.20 34.28
N ASN A 585 -12.62 -21.37 35.30
CA ASN A 585 -12.78 -20.37 36.37
C ASN A 585 -11.56 -20.27 37.30
N ASP A 586 -10.65 -21.25 37.26
CA ASP A 586 -9.41 -21.28 38.03
C ASP A 586 -8.21 -21.45 37.11
N ASP A 587 -7.36 -20.45 37.10
CA ASP A 587 -6.14 -20.43 36.27
C ASP A 587 -5.13 -21.50 36.63
N ASN A 588 -5.18 -22.07 37.83
CA ASN A 588 -4.24 -23.07 38.30
C ASN A 588 -4.40 -24.45 37.66
N ILE A 589 -5.51 -24.68 36.95
CA ILE A 589 -5.76 -25.97 36.27
C ILE A 589 -5.20 -26.05 34.86
N TYR A 590 -4.71 -24.92 34.31
CA TYR A 590 -4.06 -24.93 32.96
C TYR A 590 -2.71 -25.64 33.02
N GLN A 591 -2.36 -26.25 31.88
CA GLN A 591 -1.07 -26.94 31.70
C GLN A 591 -0.21 -26.22 30.62
N GLY A 592 1.11 -26.30 30.79
CA GLY A 592 2.06 -25.68 29.87
C GLY A 592 2.20 -26.42 28.55
N VAL A 593 2.34 -25.68 27.48
CA VAL A 593 2.58 -26.14 26.11
C VAL A 593 3.86 -25.49 25.60
N LYS A 594 4.67 -26.25 24.87
CA LYS A 594 5.83 -25.75 24.14
C LYS A 594 5.62 -25.91 22.63
N ALA A 595 6.28 -25.06 21.87
CA ALA A 595 6.34 -25.25 20.41
C ALA A 595 6.89 -26.64 20.05
N GLY A 596 6.24 -27.32 19.12
CA GLY A 596 6.54 -28.71 18.75
C GLY A 596 5.78 -29.77 19.56
N ASP A 597 4.96 -29.41 20.56
CA ASP A 597 4.11 -30.39 21.25
C ASP A 597 2.91 -30.80 20.37
N LEU A 598 2.57 -32.07 20.41
CA LEU A 598 1.32 -32.58 19.79
C LEU A 598 0.16 -32.41 20.76
N LEU A 599 -0.82 -31.63 20.36
CA LEU A 599 -2.04 -31.35 21.11
C LEU A 599 -3.22 -32.18 20.60
N ILE A 600 -3.94 -32.87 21.49
CA ILE A 600 -5.13 -33.65 21.17
C ILE A 600 -6.27 -33.18 22.07
N HIS A 601 -7.28 -32.53 21.49
CA HIS A 601 -8.44 -32.04 22.25
C HIS A 601 -9.39 -33.19 22.59
N GLY A 602 -9.41 -33.64 23.82
CA GLY A 602 -10.10 -34.86 24.24
C GLY A 602 -11.63 -34.87 24.04
N MET A 603 -12.28 -33.72 23.89
CA MET A 603 -13.72 -33.63 23.59
C MET A 603 -14.02 -33.45 22.11
N ASP A 604 -13.11 -32.82 21.34
CA ASP A 604 -13.31 -32.46 19.94
C ASP A 604 -12.46 -33.32 18.98
N THR A 605 -11.97 -34.48 19.42
CA THR A 605 -11.29 -35.47 18.56
C THR A 605 -12.16 -35.89 17.39
N TRP A 606 -13.51 -35.94 17.55
CA TRP A 606 -14.43 -36.26 16.45
C TRP A 606 -14.38 -35.26 15.31
N HIS A 607 -14.04 -34.02 15.63
CA HIS A 607 -13.95 -32.93 14.68
C HIS A 607 -12.53 -32.69 14.18
N GLY A 608 -11.56 -33.53 14.64
CA GLY A 608 -10.17 -33.44 14.22
C GLY A 608 -9.37 -32.32 14.90
N ALA A 609 -9.74 -31.91 16.11
CA ALA A 609 -8.97 -30.97 16.92
C ALA A 609 -7.67 -31.60 17.43
N ILE A 610 -6.74 -31.85 16.52
CA ILE A 610 -5.46 -32.51 16.72
C ILE A 610 -4.42 -31.70 15.91
N ALA A 611 -3.39 -31.16 16.57
CA ALA A 611 -2.42 -30.29 15.93
C ALA A 611 -1.09 -30.25 16.68
N ILE A 612 -0.03 -29.83 16.00
CA ILE A 612 1.26 -29.50 16.59
C ILE A 612 1.26 -28.00 16.91
N SER A 613 1.70 -27.63 18.11
CA SER A 613 1.79 -26.23 18.50
C SER A 613 3.00 -25.55 17.88
N ASN A 614 2.79 -24.40 17.26
CA ASN A 614 3.86 -23.51 16.82
C ASN A 614 4.24 -22.48 17.91
N TYR A 615 3.55 -22.52 19.06
CA TYR A 615 3.66 -21.51 20.11
C TYR A 615 3.92 -22.14 21.46
N ASP A 616 4.72 -21.46 22.26
CA ASP A 616 4.75 -21.67 23.70
C ASP A 616 3.48 -21.02 24.32
N GLY A 617 2.92 -21.66 25.35
CA GLY A 617 1.71 -21.16 25.97
C GLY A 617 1.11 -22.10 27.01
N MET A 618 -0.18 -21.98 27.23
CA MET A 618 -0.94 -22.86 28.12
C MET A 618 -2.22 -23.35 27.42
N CYS A 619 -2.73 -24.50 27.84
CA CYS A 619 -3.99 -25.03 27.36
C CYS A 619 -4.84 -25.58 28.50
N THR A 620 -6.15 -25.80 28.27
CA THR A 620 -7.07 -26.39 29.23
C THR A 620 -6.73 -27.86 29.50
N PRO A 621 -7.10 -28.43 30.65
CA PRO A 621 -6.85 -29.84 30.97
C PRO A 621 -7.54 -30.85 30.05
N VAL A 622 -8.49 -30.38 29.26
CA VAL A 622 -9.20 -31.20 28.26
C VAL A 622 -8.31 -31.55 27.06
N VAL A 623 -7.25 -30.78 26.85
CA VAL A 623 -6.28 -31.00 25.79
C VAL A 623 -5.16 -31.88 26.30
N HIS A 624 -4.87 -33.00 25.67
CA HIS A 624 -3.69 -33.81 25.97
C HIS A 624 -2.49 -33.20 25.26
N VAL A 625 -1.46 -32.85 26.03
CA VAL A 625 -0.15 -32.41 25.51
C VAL A 625 0.73 -33.66 25.41
N CYS A 626 1.22 -33.95 24.24
CA CYS A 626 1.93 -35.21 23.96
C CYS A 626 3.26 -34.96 23.26
N ASP A 627 4.19 -35.90 23.48
CA ASP A 627 5.43 -36.03 22.72
C ASP A 627 5.56 -37.45 22.16
N THR A 628 6.44 -37.66 21.19
CA THR A 628 6.70 -38.96 20.58
C THR A 628 8.10 -38.99 19.94
N ASP A 629 8.69 -40.17 19.85
CA ASP A 629 9.88 -40.46 19.08
C ASP A 629 9.61 -40.72 17.58
N GLN A 630 8.31 -40.84 17.22
CA GLN A 630 7.82 -40.96 15.86
C GLN A 630 7.71 -39.60 15.20
N ASN A 631 7.40 -39.55 13.87
CA ASN A 631 7.09 -38.30 13.21
C ASN A 631 5.75 -37.74 13.74
N LYS A 632 5.80 -36.61 14.43
CA LYS A 632 4.63 -35.96 15.05
C LYS A 632 3.57 -35.56 14.05
N GLU A 633 3.99 -35.08 12.87
CA GLU A 633 3.07 -34.70 11.80
C GLU A 633 2.34 -35.90 11.25
N PHE A 634 3.03 -37.02 11.04
CA PHE A 634 2.40 -38.27 10.64
C PHE A 634 1.33 -38.71 11.63
N ILE A 635 1.65 -38.71 12.91
CA ILE A 635 0.67 -39.07 13.97
C ILE A 635 -0.52 -38.11 13.95
N ALA A 636 -0.28 -36.81 13.82
CA ALA A 636 -1.35 -35.84 13.73
C ALA A 636 -2.25 -36.07 12.51
N TYR A 637 -1.67 -36.32 11.34
CA TYR A 637 -2.41 -36.64 10.10
C TYR A 637 -3.18 -37.96 10.23
N TYR A 638 -2.57 -38.98 10.77
CA TYR A 638 -3.23 -40.29 10.99
C TYR A 638 -4.46 -40.15 11.88
N LEU A 639 -4.31 -39.51 13.05
CA LEU A 639 -5.43 -39.30 13.97
C LEU A 639 -6.51 -38.39 13.37
N ARG A 640 -6.14 -37.39 12.61
CA ARG A 640 -7.11 -36.55 11.86
C ARG A 640 -7.82 -37.34 10.78
N ASN A 641 -7.14 -38.25 10.08
CA ASN A 641 -7.78 -39.15 9.11
C ASN A 641 -8.81 -40.07 9.78
N MET A 642 -8.52 -40.56 10.98
CA MET A 642 -9.52 -41.31 11.79
C MET A 642 -10.74 -40.44 12.15
N ALA A 643 -10.56 -39.15 12.41
CA ALA A 643 -11.67 -38.21 12.67
C ALA A 643 -12.54 -38.04 11.41
N VAL A 644 -11.91 -37.79 10.25
CA VAL A 644 -12.60 -37.68 8.95
C VAL A 644 -13.37 -38.98 8.63
N GLY A 645 -12.77 -40.14 8.87
CA GLY A 645 -13.39 -41.45 8.73
C GLY A 645 -14.44 -41.78 9.82
N LYS A 646 -14.76 -40.82 10.71
CA LYS A 646 -15.71 -40.96 11.83
C LYS A 646 -15.37 -42.08 12.81
N VAL A 647 -14.13 -42.60 12.81
CA VAL A 647 -13.69 -43.68 13.67
C VAL A 647 -13.85 -43.31 15.14
N PHE A 648 -13.38 -42.14 15.56
CA PHE A 648 -13.52 -41.67 16.93
C PHE A 648 -14.99 -41.59 17.39
N LYS A 649 -15.91 -41.30 16.47
CA LYS A 649 -17.35 -41.29 16.78
C LYS A 649 -17.90 -42.69 17.04
N ILE A 650 -17.37 -43.70 16.33
CA ILE A 650 -17.80 -45.10 16.48
C ILE A 650 -17.29 -45.72 17.77
N ILE A 651 -16.02 -45.43 18.17
CA ILE A 651 -15.35 -46.02 19.31
C ILE A 651 -15.58 -45.24 20.64
N SER A 652 -16.19 -44.08 20.59
CA SER A 652 -16.45 -43.21 21.74
C SER A 652 -17.83 -43.43 22.30
N ASN A 653 -17.93 -43.56 23.62
CA ASN A 653 -19.18 -43.53 24.39
C ASN A 653 -19.50 -42.09 24.84
N GLY A 654 -19.92 -41.22 23.93
CA GLY A 654 -20.09 -39.79 24.21
C GLY A 654 -21.01 -39.47 25.40
N VAL A 655 -20.59 -38.51 26.22
CA VAL A 655 -21.34 -38.07 27.42
C VAL A 655 -22.40 -37.02 27.07
N ARG A 656 -22.29 -36.38 25.89
CA ARG A 656 -23.22 -35.40 25.35
C ARG A 656 -23.36 -35.57 23.82
N GLN A 657 -24.48 -35.12 23.21
CA GLN A 657 -24.55 -35.01 21.78
C GLN A 657 -23.38 -34.16 21.26
N ASN A 658 -22.61 -34.72 20.31
CA ASN A 658 -21.49 -34.06 19.61
C ASN A 658 -20.18 -33.89 20.41
N THR A 659 -19.93 -34.60 21.50
CA THR A 659 -18.62 -34.60 22.19
C THR A 659 -18.10 -36.01 22.41
N SER A 660 -16.77 -36.21 22.33
CA SER A 660 -16.10 -37.46 22.64
C SER A 660 -15.79 -37.52 24.17
N ASP A 661 -15.57 -38.74 24.67
CA ASP A 661 -15.17 -38.97 26.05
C ASP A 661 -13.67 -39.22 26.25
N PHE A 662 -12.85 -38.87 25.22
CA PHE A 662 -11.39 -39.00 25.22
C PHE A 662 -10.65 -37.95 26.05
N ARG A 663 -11.32 -37.12 26.82
CA ARG A 663 -10.68 -36.32 27.86
C ARG A 663 -10.02 -37.20 28.94
N CYS A 664 -10.45 -38.46 29.10
CA CYS A 664 -9.74 -39.46 29.86
C CYS A 664 -8.62 -40.06 29.01
N TRP A 665 -7.38 -39.85 29.42
CA TRP A 665 -6.20 -40.33 28.69
C TRP A 665 -6.23 -41.87 28.50
N ASP A 666 -6.63 -42.63 29.53
CA ASP A 666 -6.62 -44.09 29.43
C ASP A 666 -7.55 -44.64 28.34
N LYS A 667 -8.62 -43.93 28.01
CA LYS A 667 -9.51 -44.26 26.89
C LYS A 667 -8.88 -43.98 25.53
N LEU A 668 -8.17 -42.89 25.44
CA LEU A 668 -7.43 -42.52 24.20
C LEU A 668 -6.19 -43.44 24.03
N ALA A 669 -5.48 -43.67 25.11
CA ALA A 669 -4.21 -44.39 25.11
C ALA A 669 -4.29 -45.89 24.70
N VAL A 670 -5.45 -46.50 24.77
CA VAL A 670 -5.64 -47.90 24.34
C VAL A 670 -6.01 -48.07 22.87
N ILE A 671 -6.27 -46.99 22.16
CA ILE A 671 -6.63 -47.04 20.73
C ILE A 671 -5.43 -47.58 19.91
N PRO A 672 -5.61 -48.64 19.13
CA PRO A 672 -4.55 -49.14 18.24
C PRO A 672 -4.41 -48.19 17.04
N ILE A 673 -3.19 -47.94 16.62
CA ILE A 673 -2.87 -47.26 15.37
C ILE A 673 -1.89 -48.11 14.55
N VAL A 674 -1.92 -47.88 13.26
CA VAL A 674 -1.05 -48.59 12.33
C VAL A 674 0.11 -47.66 11.95
N LEU A 675 1.34 -48.10 12.14
CA LEU A 675 2.55 -47.31 12.01
C LEU A 675 3.49 -47.86 10.95
N PRO A 676 3.84 -47.03 9.92
CA PRO A 676 4.99 -47.32 9.07
C PRO A 676 6.32 -47.13 9.81
N PRO A 677 7.43 -47.63 9.29
CA PRO A 677 8.78 -47.26 9.75
C PRO A 677 8.97 -45.74 9.66
N LYS A 678 9.78 -45.19 10.56
CA LYS A 678 9.94 -43.72 10.71
C LYS A 678 10.35 -43.02 9.42
N GLU A 679 11.27 -43.59 8.66
CA GLU A 679 11.71 -43.04 7.36
C GLU A 679 10.57 -43.01 6.33
N GLU A 680 9.61 -43.91 6.42
CA GLU A 680 8.44 -43.91 5.56
C GLU A 680 7.40 -42.89 6.04
N GLN A 681 7.26 -42.70 7.38
CA GLN A 681 6.44 -41.64 7.93
C GLN A 681 6.91 -40.27 7.40
N ASP A 682 8.21 -39.99 7.36
CA ASP A 682 8.80 -38.75 6.87
C ASP A 682 8.45 -38.54 5.38
N ARG A 683 8.58 -39.55 4.54
CA ARG A 683 8.21 -39.47 3.11
C ARG A 683 6.69 -39.25 2.91
N ILE A 684 5.86 -39.91 3.70
CA ILE A 684 4.40 -39.74 3.67
C ILE A 684 4.05 -38.28 4.06
N VAL A 685 4.68 -37.74 5.09
CA VAL A 685 4.47 -36.34 5.53
C VAL A 685 4.87 -35.37 4.43
N ASP A 686 6.02 -35.54 3.80
CA ASP A 686 6.45 -34.69 2.69
C ASP A 686 5.47 -34.71 1.52
N PHE A 687 4.93 -35.89 1.19
CA PHE A 687 3.90 -36.02 0.16
C PHE A 687 2.63 -35.28 0.54
N ILE A 688 2.14 -35.49 1.78
CA ILE A 688 0.92 -34.83 2.29
C ILE A 688 1.10 -33.30 2.29
N ASN A 689 2.23 -32.78 2.75
CA ASN A 689 2.50 -31.34 2.82
C ASN A 689 2.47 -30.71 1.42
N LYS A 690 3.05 -31.36 0.40
CA LYS A 690 2.96 -30.91 -1.00
C LYS A 690 1.51 -30.86 -1.49
N LYS A 691 0.72 -31.91 -1.24
CA LYS A 691 -0.69 -31.95 -1.63
C LYS A 691 -1.53 -30.91 -0.90
N ARG A 692 -1.26 -30.66 0.38
CA ARG A 692 -1.95 -29.63 1.18
C ARG A 692 -1.68 -28.21 0.66
N THR A 693 -0.45 -27.91 0.26
CA THR A 693 -0.15 -26.62 -0.38
C THR A 693 -1.00 -26.41 -1.65
N THR A 694 -1.16 -27.46 -2.47
CA THR A 694 -2.04 -27.40 -3.65
C THR A 694 -3.51 -27.19 -3.25
N ILE A 695 -4.00 -27.90 -2.22
CA ILE A 695 -5.38 -27.74 -1.72
C ILE A 695 -5.59 -26.31 -1.18
N GLU A 696 -4.63 -25.71 -0.49
CA GLU A 696 -4.72 -24.34 0.01
C GLU A 696 -4.85 -23.34 -1.16
N MET A 697 -4.05 -23.46 -2.21
CA MET A 697 -4.15 -22.63 -3.42
C MET A 697 -5.50 -22.81 -4.12
N LEU A 698 -5.98 -24.04 -4.27
CA LEU A 698 -7.30 -24.33 -4.85
C LEU A 698 -8.44 -23.80 -4.00
N THR A 699 -8.31 -23.80 -2.67
CA THR A 699 -9.30 -23.24 -1.75
C THR A 699 -9.42 -21.74 -1.90
N ILE A 700 -8.27 -21.03 -2.04
CA ILE A 700 -8.27 -19.58 -2.31
C ILE A 700 -8.95 -19.29 -3.65
N LYS A 701 -8.62 -20.06 -4.69
CA LYS A 701 -9.26 -19.94 -6.00
C LYS A 701 -10.79 -20.20 -5.93
N LEU A 702 -11.20 -21.20 -5.18
CA LEU A 702 -12.61 -21.51 -4.97
C LEU A 702 -13.35 -20.35 -4.28
N GLN A 703 -12.72 -19.71 -3.29
CA GLN A 703 -13.31 -18.53 -2.62
C GLN A 703 -13.48 -17.36 -3.59
N GLN A 704 -12.50 -17.14 -4.48
CA GLN A 704 -12.59 -16.11 -5.53
C GLN A 704 -13.75 -16.38 -6.49
N GLU A 705 -13.93 -17.62 -6.94
CA GLU A 705 -15.03 -17.97 -7.84
C GLU A 705 -16.40 -17.81 -7.16
N VAL A 706 -16.50 -18.12 -5.87
CA VAL A 706 -17.73 -17.88 -5.09
C VAL A 706 -18.02 -16.37 -4.98
N GLU A 707 -17.01 -15.53 -4.84
CA GLU A 707 -17.21 -14.09 -4.80
C GLU A 707 -17.64 -13.54 -6.17
N HIS A 708 -17.01 -13.97 -7.25
CA HIS A 708 -17.45 -13.65 -8.62
C HIS A 708 -18.91 -14.03 -8.87
N LEU A 709 -19.38 -15.17 -8.33
CA LEU A 709 -20.78 -15.57 -8.45
C LEU A 709 -21.72 -14.63 -7.68
N LYS A 710 -21.30 -14.12 -6.53
CA LYS A 710 -22.09 -13.14 -5.77
C LYS A 710 -22.17 -11.80 -6.52
N GLU A 711 -21.05 -11.31 -7.07
CA GLU A 711 -21.01 -10.10 -7.89
C GLU A 711 -21.90 -10.23 -9.12
N TYR A 712 -21.85 -11.37 -9.79
CA TYR A 712 -22.73 -11.68 -10.93
C TYR A 712 -24.21 -11.61 -10.55
N ASN A 713 -24.59 -12.20 -9.42
CA ASN A 713 -25.98 -12.16 -8.93
C ASN A 713 -26.42 -10.72 -8.59
N GLN A 714 -25.56 -9.92 -7.96
CA GLN A 714 -25.84 -8.50 -7.67
C GLN A 714 -26.08 -7.71 -8.96
N ARG A 715 -25.27 -7.96 -9.99
CA ARG A 715 -25.43 -7.32 -11.29
C ARG A 715 -26.72 -7.71 -12.00
N ILE A 716 -27.09 -8.99 -11.98
CA ILE A 716 -28.38 -9.41 -12.55
C ILE A 716 -29.53 -8.67 -11.88
N VAL A 717 -29.50 -8.53 -10.55
CA VAL A 717 -30.51 -7.78 -9.80
C VAL A 717 -30.54 -6.32 -10.26
N PHE A 718 -29.37 -5.70 -10.41
CA PHE A 718 -29.25 -4.33 -10.90
C PHE A 718 -29.81 -4.18 -12.33
N ASP A 719 -29.42 -5.05 -13.26
CA ASP A 719 -29.85 -5.03 -14.67
C ASP A 719 -31.38 -5.24 -14.80
N LEU A 720 -31.95 -6.08 -13.93
CA LEU A 720 -33.41 -6.28 -13.87
C LEU A 720 -34.16 -5.06 -13.31
N VAL A 721 -33.63 -4.46 -12.24
CA VAL A 721 -34.22 -3.27 -11.59
C VAL A 721 -34.14 -2.05 -12.50
N THR A 722 -33.05 -1.90 -13.25
CA THR A 722 -32.82 -0.78 -14.18
C THR A 722 -33.43 -1.02 -15.58
N GLY A 723 -34.01 -2.19 -15.82
CA GLY A 723 -34.65 -2.54 -17.12
C GLY A 723 -33.62 -2.77 -18.25
N GLN A 724 -32.33 -2.92 -17.94
CA GLN A 724 -31.29 -3.22 -18.93
C GLN A 724 -31.37 -4.67 -19.44
N ASN A 725 -31.93 -5.58 -18.65
CA ASN A 725 -32.29 -6.93 -19.08
C ASN A 725 -33.79 -7.12 -19.02
N LYS A 726 -34.42 -7.56 -20.13
CA LYS A 726 -35.81 -8.04 -20.11
C LYS A 726 -35.81 -9.47 -19.61
N LEU A 727 -36.64 -9.75 -18.61
CA LEU A 727 -37.02 -11.14 -18.28
C LEU A 727 -37.68 -11.77 -19.52
N ASN A 728 -36.99 -12.72 -20.15
CA ASN A 728 -37.58 -13.58 -21.16
C ASN A 728 -38.42 -14.64 -20.49
#